data_dddf204bd471a5beb5cd0b009b326675
#
_entry.id   dddf204bd471a5beb5cd0b009b326675
#
_cell.length_a   1.000
_cell.length_b   1.000
_cell.length_c   1.000
_cell.angle_alpha   90.00
_cell.angle_beta   90.00
_cell.angle_gamma   90.00
#
_symmetry.space_group_name_H-M   'P 1'
#
loop_
_entity.id
_entity.type
_entity.pdbx_description
1 polymer ?
#
loop_
_entity_poly.entity_id
_entity_poly.type
_entity_poly.pdbx_seq_one_letter_code
_entity_poly.pdbx_strand_id
1 'polypeptide(L)'
;MKSIDLEKVKLHGAKKVREGVWLFDKSGGKMEIIEPEDLRYRYLVGFAEVKAGHSVAMELNFFRENEENYRIGLRFGMYPELRTLLCLDLTLIDSRTIFTERTPGTLKLVAHGNRTEKEEVARIEFGLKECFEDVEIALSDFYLTDEKPKEFPIPEKKLIDQFGQWTGKDWPGKVKSEEELRAGLFSRLDRANWEALPGKTRWGGEADRRLAEGAGFFRTKKTADGRWHLVDPDGFEFFSIGSDCVNPGDAARVDSLEALCEFPPEPWLDKASRAGLRHRGPYRFVNYTAANLMRVFGDEWQEKWREIAENVLIGSGMNTVANWSAEVFREGEKRIPYVYQTGSFPATKTAVFRDFPDVLADEYRENAKEFAKSLLPLKDDPWQIGYFLRNEPEFAFVPNLLIADEALRNPADTATKRGVIERLRAKYGGIAPLNEVWGSAYASFEEIGRGGVIEKYPDARADLSEISKFLVSEYVRIPSEACRAADPNHLNLGMRWAVADSPEQMAGWENFDVFSINNYSFSPLKLIDYVASQGVDLPVMIGEFHFGSLDAGLPATGLKGVLTQADRAKAFRHYIESCASHPNAVGAHWFQFSDQSALGRFDGENYQIGLVDVCVRPYDEMAEACRESARVVAEVKNGERAPFDEPFREIPMIGY
;
A
#
# COMPACT_ATOMS: atom_id res chain seq x y z
N MET A 1 -19.69 29.82 9.52
CA MET A 1 -20.19 28.53 9.99
C MET A 1 -21.65 28.35 9.56
N LYS A 2 -22.01 27.20 8.99
CA LYS A 2 -23.39 26.84 8.57
C LYS A 2 -23.73 25.47 9.19
N SER A 3 -24.77 25.39 10.03
CA SER A 3 -25.27 24.14 10.58
C SER A 3 -25.98 23.32 9.49
N ILE A 4 -25.85 22.00 9.55
CA ILE A 4 -26.52 21.04 8.64
C ILE A 4 -27.63 20.35 9.40
N ASP A 5 -28.84 20.43 8.87
CA ASP A 5 -30.03 19.73 9.43
C ASP A 5 -30.09 18.32 8.82
N LEU A 6 -29.53 17.33 9.54
CA LEU A 6 -29.50 15.92 9.09
C LEU A 6 -30.90 15.31 8.93
N GLU A 7 -31.95 15.94 9.44
CA GLU A 7 -33.33 15.47 9.28
C GLU A 7 -33.94 15.78 7.91
N LYS A 8 -33.30 16.69 7.16
CA LYS A 8 -33.79 17.16 5.85
C LYS A 8 -32.95 16.70 4.67
N VAL A 9 -31.89 15.90 4.94
CA VAL A 9 -30.99 15.43 3.89
C VAL A 9 -31.65 14.36 3.04
N LYS A 10 -31.28 14.32 1.76
CA LYS A 10 -31.75 13.28 0.84
C LYS A 10 -30.98 11.98 1.08
N LEU A 11 -31.69 10.87 1.15
CA LEU A 11 -31.15 9.55 1.48
C LEU A 11 -31.19 8.63 0.25
N HIS A 12 -30.11 7.84 0.07
CA HIS A 12 -29.97 6.82 -0.96
C HIS A 12 -29.46 5.52 -0.33
N GLY A 13 -30.33 4.56 -0.07
CA GLY A 13 -30.00 3.32 0.65
C GLY A 13 -29.87 3.47 2.17
N ALA A 14 -29.49 4.64 2.67
CA ALA A 14 -29.52 4.94 4.11
C ALA A 14 -30.96 5.14 4.60
N LYS A 15 -31.26 4.73 5.85
CA LYS A 15 -32.59 4.87 6.45
C LYS A 15 -32.46 5.38 7.88
N LYS A 16 -33.28 6.36 8.28
CA LYS A 16 -33.34 6.78 9.67
C LYS A 16 -34.01 5.71 10.52
N VAL A 17 -33.33 5.25 11.57
CA VAL A 17 -33.84 4.25 12.53
C VAL A 17 -34.48 4.93 13.74
N ARG A 18 -33.81 5.96 14.29
CA ARG A 18 -34.23 6.79 15.41
C ARG A 18 -33.52 8.14 15.33
N GLU A 19 -33.87 9.06 16.20
CA GLU A 19 -33.20 10.35 16.25
C GLU A 19 -31.68 10.20 16.36
N GLY A 20 -30.95 10.88 15.47
CA GLY A 20 -29.50 10.85 15.41
C GLY A 20 -28.86 9.52 14.96
N VAL A 21 -29.65 8.53 14.51
CA VAL A 21 -29.11 7.22 14.08
C VAL A 21 -29.69 6.79 12.74
N TRP A 22 -28.79 6.46 11.84
CA TRP A 22 -29.12 5.97 10.48
C TRP A 22 -28.58 4.56 10.28
N LEU A 23 -29.39 3.72 9.64
CA LEU A 23 -28.99 2.43 9.10
C LEU A 23 -28.43 2.65 7.71
N PHE A 24 -27.19 2.24 7.49
CA PHE A 24 -26.53 2.22 6.20
C PHE A 24 -26.57 0.80 5.66
N ASP A 25 -27.07 0.68 4.46
CA ASP A 25 -27.20 -0.58 3.74
C ASP A 25 -25.80 -1.14 3.42
N LYS A 26 -25.66 -2.46 3.50
CA LYS A 26 -24.40 -3.16 3.17
C LYS A 26 -23.88 -2.88 1.75
N SER A 27 -24.75 -2.48 0.82
CA SER A 27 -24.40 -2.09 -0.55
C SER A 27 -23.94 -0.63 -0.67
N GLY A 28 -23.73 0.09 0.45
CA GLY A 28 -23.18 1.43 0.46
C GLY A 28 -24.23 2.54 0.53
N GLY A 29 -25.00 2.62 1.61
CA GLY A 29 -25.97 3.69 1.87
C GLY A 29 -25.30 5.08 1.85
N LYS A 30 -25.99 6.07 1.27
CA LYS A 30 -25.49 7.44 1.04
C LYS A 30 -26.50 8.49 1.50
N MET A 31 -25.99 9.68 1.81
CA MET A 31 -26.73 10.88 2.21
C MET A 31 -26.18 12.09 1.48
N GLU A 32 -27.01 12.92 0.90
CA GLU A 32 -26.61 14.22 0.37
C GLU A 32 -26.66 15.26 1.52
N ILE A 33 -25.55 15.44 2.23
CA ILE A 33 -25.45 16.31 3.43
C ILE A 33 -24.88 17.69 3.15
N ILE A 34 -24.33 17.91 1.97
CA ILE A 34 -23.74 19.17 1.52
C ILE A 34 -24.30 19.51 0.15
N GLU A 35 -24.75 20.74 -0.03
CA GLU A 35 -25.11 21.27 -1.35
C GLU A 35 -23.84 21.76 -2.09
N PRO A 36 -23.78 21.70 -3.44
CA PRO A 36 -22.60 22.14 -4.20
C PRO A 36 -22.14 23.57 -3.88
N GLU A 37 -23.08 24.52 -3.68
CA GLU A 37 -22.76 25.90 -3.30
C GLU A 37 -22.07 26.02 -1.94
N ASP A 38 -22.14 25.03 -1.10
CA ASP A 38 -21.50 24.96 0.21
C ASP A 38 -19.99 24.64 0.13
N LEU A 39 -19.47 24.27 -1.02
CA LEU A 39 -18.02 24.10 -1.25
C LEU A 39 -17.24 25.43 -1.14
N ARG A 40 -17.93 26.55 -0.89
CA ARG A 40 -17.29 27.80 -0.44
C ARG A 40 -16.65 27.67 0.94
N TYR A 41 -17.14 26.77 1.82
CA TYR A 41 -16.53 26.45 3.09
C TYR A 41 -15.38 25.46 2.91
N ARG A 42 -14.41 25.50 3.81
CA ARG A 42 -13.24 24.63 3.74
C ARG A 42 -13.45 23.26 4.39
N TYR A 43 -14.15 23.22 5.52
CA TYR A 43 -14.27 21.98 6.31
C TYR A 43 -15.73 21.56 6.50
N LEU A 44 -15.96 20.25 6.38
CA LEU A 44 -17.13 19.56 6.92
C LEU A 44 -16.75 18.98 8.28
N VAL A 45 -17.49 19.34 9.32
CA VAL A 45 -17.26 18.91 10.71
C VAL A 45 -18.52 18.31 11.29
N GLY A 46 -18.43 17.23 12.07
CA GLY A 46 -19.57 16.62 12.74
C GLY A 46 -19.16 15.36 13.51
N PHE A 47 -20.00 14.93 14.45
CA PHE A 47 -19.74 13.69 15.19
C PHE A 47 -20.32 12.47 14.47
N ALA A 48 -19.53 11.39 14.42
CA ALA A 48 -19.97 10.08 13.96
C ALA A 48 -19.55 8.98 14.93
N GLU A 49 -20.36 7.95 15.06
CA GLU A 49 -20.07 6.73 15.83
C GLU A 49 -20.65 5.52 15.11
N VAL A 50 -19.79 4.56 14.79
CA VAL A 50 -20.16 3.29 14.16
C VAL A 50 -20.64 2.32 15.21
N LYS A 51 -21.84 1.76 15.03
CA LYS A 51 -22.45 0.76 15.91
C LYS A 51 -22.29 -0.65 15.34
N ALA A 52 -21.02 -1.10 15.22
CA ALA A 52 -20.66 -2.42 14.72
C ALA A 52 -19.46 -2.96 15.48
N GLY A 53 -19.21 -4.26 15.44
CA GLY A 53 -18.05 -4.91 16.08
C GLY A 53 -16.75 -4.81 15.24
N HIS A 54 -16.78 -4.12 14.11
CA HIS A 54 -15.67 -3.97 13.18
C HIS A 54 -15.57 -2.53 12.65
N SER A 55 -14.40 -2.19 12.11
CA SER A 55 -14.19 -0.90 11.43
C SER A 55 -15.05 -0.79 10.18
N VAL A 56 -15.34 0.44 9.77
CA VAL A 56 -16.00 0.71 8.48
C VAL A 56 -15.23 1.76 7.68
N ALA A 57 -15.34 1.69 6.37
CA ALA A 57 -14.81 2.70 5.45
C ALA A 57 -15.95 3.64 5.05
N MET A 58 -15.86 4.89 5.51
CA MET A 58 -16.77 5.98 5.11
C MET A 58 -16.21 6.73 3.92
N GLU A 59 -17.10 7.35 3.13
CA GLU A 59 -16.75 8.16 1.97
C GLU A 59 -17.51 9.50 1.93
N LEU A 60 -16.83 10.52 1.40
CA LEU A 60 -17.44 11.75 0.92
C LEU A 60 -17.09 11.89 -0.56
N ASN A 61 -18.06 11.65 -1.44
CA ASN A 61 -17.86 11.55 -2.88
C ASN A 61 -18.43 12.75 -3.62
N PHE A 62 -17.68 13.27 -4.60
CA PHE A 62 -18.01 14.43 -5.40
C PHE A 62 -18.25 14.04 -6.86
N PHE A 63 -19.41 14.40 -7.40
CA PHE A 63 -19.85 14.06 -8.75
C PHE A 63 -19.99 15.32 -9.60
N ARG A 64 -19.58 15.24 -10.86
CA ARG A 64 -19.91 16.24 -11.89
C ARG A 64 -21.31 15.96 -12.48
N GLU A 65 -21.82 16.92 -13.21
CA GLU A 65 -23.11 16.78 -13.91
C GLU A 65 -23.03 15.62 -14.93
N ASN A 66 -24.06 14.78 -14.94
CA ASN A 66 -24.19 13.59 -15.82
C ASN A 66 -23.10 12.51 -15.64
N GLU A 67 -22.29 12.55 -14.57
CA GLU A 67 -21.41 11.43 -14.22
C GLU A 67 -22.12 10.45 -13.26
N GLU A 68 -22.10 9.16 -13.60
CA GLU A 68 -22.63 8.09 -12.73
C GLU A 68 -21.64 7.75 -11.62
N ASN A 69 -20.35 7.81 -11.93
CA ASN A 69 -19.26 7.58 -10.97
C ASN A 69 -18.78 8.91 -10.38
N TYR A 70 -18.38 8.87 -9.09
CA TYR A 70 -17.77 10.06 -8.49
C TYR A 70 -16.46 10.43 -9.21
N ARG A 71 -16.19 11.73 -9.30
CA ARG A 71 -14.96 12.26 -9.88
C ARG A 71 -13.78 12.17 -8.95
N ILE A 72 -14.02 12.47 -7.67
CA ILE A 72 -13.07 12.36 -6.57
C ILE A 72 -13.81 12.02 -5.28
N GLY A 73 -13.19 11.24 -4.40
CA GLY A 73 -13.72 10.87 -3.11
C GLY A 73 -12.70 11.00 -1.99
N LEU A 74 -13.17 11.39 -0.82
CA LEU A 74 -12.43 11.29 0.43
C LEU A 74 -12.89 10.03 1.14
N ARG A 75 -11.99 9.05 1.32
CA ARG A 75 -12.27 7.80 2.01
C ARG A 75 -11.50 7.75 3.31
N PHE A 76 -12.16 7.36 4.39
CA PHE A 76 -11.56 7.29 5.71
C PHE A 76 -12.13 6.13 6.53
N GLY A 77 -11.27 5.56 7.39
CA GLY A 77 -11.71 4.50 8.28
C GLY A 77 -12.24 5.05 9.62
N MET A 78 -13.22 4.33 10.19
CA MET A 78 -13.78 4.61 11.51
C MET A 78 -13.55 3.43 12.44
N TYR A 79 -13.17 3.73 13.71
CA TYR A 79 -13.17 2.72 14.76
C TYR A 79 -14.60 2.30 15.11
N PRO A 80 -14.81 1.01 15.42
CA PRO A 80 -16.10 0.57 15.94
C PRO A 80 -16.37 1.17 17.31
N GLU A 81 -17.63 1.58 17.55
CA GLU A 81 -18.15 2.06 18.83
C GLU A 81 -17.34 3.20 19.47
N LEU A 82 -16.74 4.06 18.68
CA LEU A 82 -16.03 5.26 19.13
C LEU A 82 -16.70 6.50 18.57
N ARG A 83 -17.23 7.36 19.43
CA ARG A 83 -17.78 8.66 19.03
C ARG A 83 -16.63 9.61 18.67
N THR A 84 -16.53 9.97 17.39
CA THR A 84 -15.41 10.71 16.81
C THR A 84 -15.89 12.01 16.19
N LEU A 85 -15.17 13.11 16.40
CA LEU A 85 -15.36 14.35 15.67
C LEU A 85 -14.65 14.25 14.33
N LEU A 86 -15.39 14.14 13.24
CA LEU A 86 -14.88 14.21 11.88
C LEU A 86 -14.51 15.65 11.52
N CYS A 87 -13.45 15.82 10.72
CA CYS A 87 -13.09 17.08 10.09
C CYS A 87 -12.50 16.82 8.72
N LEU A 88 -13.32 16.95 7.67
CA LEU A 88 -12.93 16.66 6.29
C LEU A 88 -12.61 17.95 5.56
N ASP A 89 -11.42 18.07 4.98
CA ASP A 89 -10.99 19.22 4.19
C ASP A 89 -11.55 19.11 2.76
N LEU A 90 -12.50 19.98 2.41
CA LEU A 90 -13.19 20.00 1.13
C LEU A 90 -12.32 20.55 -0.02
N THR A 91 -11.12 21.08 0.29
CA THR A 91 -10.19 21.56 -0.76
C THR A 91 -9.41 20.42 -1.41
N LEU A 92 -9.43 19.22 -0.82
CA LEU A 92 -8.75 18.02 -1.35
C LEU A 92 -9.31 17.53 -2.70
N ILE A 93 -10.40 18.11 -3.18
CA ILE A 93 -10.95 17.85 -4.52
C ILE A 93 -10.02 18.30 -5.67
N ASP A 94 -8.96 19.05 -5.38
CA ASP A 94 -7.92 19.40 -6.37
C ASP A 94 -6.99 18.25 -6.74
N SER A 95 -7.10 17.11 -6.06
CA SER A 95 -6.32 15.89 -6.29
C SER A 95 -4.78 16.05 -6.19
N ARG A 96 -4.28 17.12 -5.56
CA ARG A 96 -2.83 17.35 -5.41
C ARG A 96 -2.20 16.48 -4.32
N THR A 97 -3.01 15.96 -3.40
CA THR A 97 -2.57 15.10 -2.30
C THR A 97 -3.44 13.86 -2.28
N ILE A 98 -2.83 12.69 -2.17
CA ILE A 98 -3.56 11.42 -2.00
C ILE A 98 -3.62 11.03 -0.52
N PHE A 99 -2.48 10.99 0.17
CA PHE A 99 -2.41 10.63 1.58
C PHE A 99 -2.47 11.89 2.44
N THR A 100 -3.55 12.01 3.19
CA THR A 100 -3.78 13.19 4.01
C THR A 100 -3.64 12.85 5.49
N GLU A 101 -3.40 13.86 6.31
CA GLU A 101 -3.36 13.67 7.75
C GLU A 101 -4.77 13.33 8.27
N ARG A 102 -4.88 12.21 9.02
CA ARG A 102 -6.12 11.84 9.72
C ARG A 102 -6.42 12.81 10.85
N THR A 103 -7.69 13.01 11.16
CA THR A 103 -8.09 13.63 12.42
C THR A 103 -7.98 12.66 13.58
N PRO A 104 -7.72 13.10 14.84
CA PRO A 104 -7.77 12.22 15.99
C PRO A 104 -9.11 11.47 16.07
N GLY A 105 -9.05 10.16 16.35
CA GLY A 105 -10.23 9.30 16.42
C GLY A 105 -10.72 8.75 15.08
N THR A 106 -10.10 9.11 13.94
CA THR A 106 -10.30 8.41 12.66
C THR A 106 -9.09 7.53 12.32
N LEU A 107 -9.30 6.60 11.41
CA LEU A 107 -8.24 5.80 10.79
C LEU A 107 -7.70 6.50 9.53
N LYS A 108 -6.96 5.79 8.68
CA LYS A 108 -6.38 6.33 7.44
C LYS A 108 -7.41 7.13 6.63
N LEU A 109 -6.98 8.27 6.08
CA LEU A 109 -7.76 9.11 5.18
C LEU A 109 -7.01 9.29 3.86
N VAL A 110 -7.70 9.08 2.74
CA VAL A 110 -7.17 9.27 1.40
C VAL A 110 -8.12 10.06 0.51
N ALA A 111 -7.55 10.86 -0.41
CA ALA A 111 -8.27 11.47 -1.52
C ALA A 111 -7.96 10.69 -2.80
N HIS A 112 -8.96 10.09 -3.42
CA HIS A 112 -8.79 9.22 -4.59
C HIS A 112 -9.70 9.61 -5.74
N GLY A 113 -9.18 9.54 -6.96
CA GLY A 113 -9.85 9.95 -8.19
C GLY A 113 -9.15 11.11 -8.88
N ASN A 114 -9.84 11.69 -9.86
CA ASN A 114 -9.37 12.85 -10.61
C ASN A 114 -9.88 14.15 -10.00
N ARG A 115 -9.12 15.22 -10.18
CA ARG A 115 -9.52 16.55 -9.73
C ARG A 115 -10.87 17.00 -10.28
N THR A 116 -11.52 17.89 -9.55
CA THR A 116 -12.64 18.70 -10.03
C THR A 116 -12.53 20.11 -9.47
N GLU A 117 -13.07 21.07 -10.22
CA GLU A 117 -13.24 22.43 -9.70
C GLU A 117 -14.58 22.48 -8.93
N LYS A 118 -14.67 23.38 -7.95
CA LYS A 118 -15.87 23.52 -7.10
C LYS A 118 -17.14 23.77 -7.90
N GLU A 119 -17.01 24.56 -8.94
CA GLU A 119 -18.09 24.99 -9.84
C GLU A 119 -18.60 23.85 -10.75
N GLU A 120 -17.83 22.78 -10.89
CA GLU A 120 -18.19 21.60 -11.69
C GLU A 120 -18.88 20.51 -10.86
N VAL A 121 -18.87 20.64 -9.54
CA VAL A 121 -19.52 19.67 -8.64
C VAL A 121 -21.03 19.87 -8.67
N ALA A 122 -21.75 18.84 -9.06
CA ALA A 122 -23.21 18.82 -9.14
C ALA A 122 -23.89 18.09 -7.98
N ARG A 123 -23.18 17.14 -7.33
CA ARG A 123 -23.71 16.35 -6.22
C ARG A 123 -22.60 15.90 -5.28
N ILE A 124 -22.89 15.84 -3.98
CA ILE A 124 -21.97 15.40 -2.93
C ILE A 124 -22.67 14.36 -2.06
N GLU A 125 -22.08 13.19 -1.95
CA GLU A 125 -22.64 12.06 -1.20
C GLU A 125 -21.72 11.67 -0.05
N PHE A 126 -22.23 11.68 1.18
CA PHE A 126 -21.59 11.15 2.38
C PHE A 126 -22.19 9.78 2.71
N GLY A 127 -21.36 8.80 3.03
CA GLY A 127 -21.91 7.50 3.40
C GLY A 127 -20.89 6.41 3.68
N LEU A 128 -21.42 5.20 3.77
CA LEU A 128 -20.64 3.98 3.89
C LEU A 128 -20.19 3.55 2.48
N LYS A 129 -18.94 3.11 2.33
CA LYS A 129 -18.47 2.57 1.06
C LYS A 129 -19.24 1.31 0.69
N GLU A 130 -19.04 0.26 1.42
CA GLU A 130 -19.75 -1.03 1.36
C GLU A 130 -19.40 -1.83 2.63
N CYS A 131 -20.24 -2.75 3.03
CA CYS A 131 -19.98 -3.64 4.14
C CYS A 131 -20.59 -5.01 3.88
N PHE A 132 -20.16 -6.03 4.61
CA PHE A 132 -20.78 -7.36 4.50
C PHE A 132 -22.12 -7.47 5.25
N GLU A 133 -22.46 -6.48 6.06
CA GLU A 133 -23.73 -6.36 6.78
C GLU A 133 -24.22 -4.92 6.80
N ASP A 134 -25.50 -4.71 7.15
CA ASP A 134 -26.04 -3.38 7.37
C ASP A 134 -25.49 -2.81 8.68
N VAL A 135 -25.13 -1.51 8.70
CA VAL A 135 -24.44 -0.85 9.80
C VAL A 135 -25.23 0.35 10.31
N GLU A 136 -25.50 0.42 11.61
CA GLU A 136 -26.03 1.64 12.25
C GLU A 136 -24.89 2.63 12.53
N ILE A 137 -25.07 3.90 12.13
CA ILE A 137 -24.16 4.99 12.40
C ILE A 137 -24.92 6.13 13.09
N ALA A 138 -24.45 6.54 14.26
CA ALA A 138 -24.95 7.72 14.93
C ALA A 138 -24.22 8.96 14.36
N LEU A 139 -24.97 9.97 13.94
CA LEU A 139 -24.47 11.23 13.41
C LEU A 139 -25.09 12.40 14.18
N SER A 140 -24.30 13.42 14.55
CA SER A 140 -24.80 14.63 15.21
C SER A 140 -23.91 15.84 14.97
N ASP A 141 -24.51 17.03 15.15
CA ASP A 141 -23.82 18.31 15.17
C ASP A 141 -22.98 18.60 13.92
N PHE A 142 -23.50 18.24 12.73
CA PHE A 142 -22.81 18.53 11.48
C PHE A 142 -22.91 20.01 11.10
N TYR A 143 -21.76 20.57 10.69
CA TYR A 143 -21.67 21.97 10.22
C TYR A 143 -20.51 22.17 9.25
N LEU A 144 -20.58 23.25 8.50
CA LEU A 144 -19.56 23.72 7.58
C LEU A 144 -18.86 24.96 8.14
N THR A 145 -17.54 25.03 7.98
CA THR A 145 -16.71 26.11 8.52
C THR A 145 -15.43 26.31 7.71
N ASP A 146 -14.82 27.49 7.84
CA ASP A 146 -13.49 27.79 7.29
C ASP A 146 -12.37 27.57 8.31
N GLU A 147 -12.71 27.34 9.57
CA GLU A 147 -11.76 27.12 10.65
C GLU A 147 -11.73 25.64 11.09
N LYS A 148 -10.54 25.04 11.09
CA LYS A 148 -10.33 23.68 11.63
C LYS A 148 -10.59 23.70 13.15
N PRO A 149 -11.33 22.72 13.72
CA PRO A 149 -11.49 22.59 15.18
C PRO A 149 -10.13 22.56 15.89
N LYS A 150 -10.02 23.26 17.00
CA LYS A 150 -8.80 23.30 17.80
C LYS A 150 -8.64 22.05 18.67
N GLU A 151 -9.75 21.43 19.05
CA GLU A 151 -9.82 20.28 19.92
C GLU A 151 -10.64 19.17 19.26
N PHE A 152 -10.17 17.94 19.43
CA PHE A 152 -10.84 16.72 18.99
C PHE A 152 -11.12 15.87 20.25
N PRO A 153 -12.32 15.96 20.83
CA PRO A 153 -12.65 15.23 22.05
C PRO A 153 -12.66 13.72 21.79
N ILE A 154 -11.87 12.99 22.55
CA ILE A 154 -11.80 11.53 22.52
C ILE A 154 -12.41 11.00 23.84
N PRO A 155 -13.42 10.12 23.78
CA PRO A 155 -14.02 9.56 24.98
C PRO A 155 -13.04 8.64 25.74
N GLU A 156 -13.18 8.57 27.06
CA GLU A 156 -12.46 7.62 27.91
C GLU A 156 -12.96 6.19 27.64
N LYS A 157 -12.28 5.50 26.73
CA LYS A 157 -12.60 4.11 26.35
C LYS A 157 -11.31 3.40 25.95
N LYS A 158 -10.92 2.37 26.69
CA LYS A 158 -9.72 1.60 26.34
C LYS A 158 -10.02 0.69 25.16
N LEU A 159 -9.44 0.99 24.02
CA LEU A 159 -9.53 0.19 22.79
C LEU A 159 -8.40 -0.83 22.68
N ILE A 160 -7.28 -0.60 23.36
CA ILE A 160 -6.14 -1.53 23.43
C ILE A 160 -5.73 -1.76 24.87
N ASP A 161 -5.38 -3.02 25.18
CA ASP A 161 -4.85 -3.43 26.46
C ASP A 161 -3.33 -3.15 26.59
N GLN A 162 -2.75 -3.44 27.73
CA GLN A 162 -1.32 -3.24 28.01
C GLN A 162 -0.37 -4.07 27.12
N PHE A 163 -0.87 -5.05 26.40
CA PHE A 163 -0.14 -5.85 25.41
C PHE A 163 -0.31 -5.34 23.98
N GLY A 164 -1.15 -4.31 23.76
CA GLY A 164 -1.47 -3.76 22.46
C GLY A 164 -2.59 -4.49 21.72
N GLN A 165 -3.28 -5.41 22.37
CA GLN A 165 -4.37 -6.19 21.77
C GLN A 165 -5.69 -5.40 21.81
N TRP A 166 -6.53 -5.61 20.78
CA TRP A 166 -7.87 -5.04 20.70
C TRP A 166 -8.77 -5.54 21.85
N THR A 167 -9.45 -4.62 22.54
CA THR A 167 -10.30 -4.95 23.71
C THR A 167 -11.73 -5.30 23.32
N GLY A 168 -12.18 -4.92 22.12
CA GLY A 168 -13.58 -5.04 21.69
C GLY A 168 -14.08 -6.47 21.44
N LYS A 169 -13.17 -7.47 21.42
CA LYS A 169 -13.52 -8.89 21.30
C LYS A 169 -12.50 -9.79 21.98
N ASP A 170 -12.89 -11.03 22.21
CA ASP A 170 -12.01 -12.12 22.64
C ASP A 170 -11.80 -13.11 21.47
N TRP A 171 -10.69 -13.83 21.48
CA TRP A 171 -10.38 -14.89 20.47
C TRP A 171 -9.48 -15.95 21.08
N PRO A 172 -9.44 -17.18 20.51
CA PRO A 172 -8.53 -18.21 20.95
C PRO A 172 -7.07 -17.75 20.90
N GLY A 173 -6.37 -17.82 22.04
CA GLY A 173 -4.97 -17.44 22.16
C GLY A 173 -4.68 -15.96 22.34
N LYS A 174 -5.70 -15.10 22.56
CA LYS A 174 -5.49 -13.76 23.08
C LYS A 174 -4.77 -13.83 24.43
N VAL A 175 -3.65 -13.12 24.56
CA VAL A 175 -2.82 -13.12 25.78
C VAL A 175 -3.55 -12.42 26.89
N LYS A 176 -3.64 -13.06 28.08
CA LYS A 176 -4.37 -12.55 29.25
C LYS A 176 -3.47 -12.25 30.44
N SER A 177 -2.22 -12.73 30.41
CA SER A 177 -1.26 -12.50 31.50
C SER A 177 0.19 -12.44 30.98
N GLU A 178 1.09 -11.94 31.84
CA GLU A 178 2.53 -11.95 31.53
C GLU A 178 3.11 -13.38 31.46
N GLU A 179 2.58 -14.31 32.24
CA GLU A 179 2.97 -15.71 32.19
C GLU A 179 2.62 -16.34 30.84
N GLU A 180 1.43 -16.06 30.32
CA GLU A 180 1.01 -16.53 29.00
C GLU A 180 1.87 -15.91 27.88
N LEU A 181 2.14 -14.60 27.96
CA LEU A 181 3.04 -13.90 27.03
C LEU A 181 4.42 -14.56 27.04
N ARG A 182 4.99 -14.77 28.23
CA ARG A 182 6.30 -15.37 28.42
C ARG A 182 6.35 -16.79 27.85
N ALA A 183 5.42 -17.66 28.25
CA ALA A 183 5.35 -19.04 27.79
C ALA A 183 5.25 -19.10 26.26
N GLY A 184 4.41 -18.26 25.67
CA GLY A 184 4.23 -18.15 24.23
C GLY A 184 5.51 -17.73 23.49
N LEU A 185 6.18 -16.68 23.95
CA LEU A 185 7.41 -16.20 23.30
C LEU A 185 8.57 -17.22 23.41
N PHE A 186 8.72 -17.90 24.56
CA PHE A 186 9.72 -18.95 24.70
C PHE A 186 9.44 -20.17 23.82
N SER A 187 8.17 -20.58 23.66
CA SER A 187 7.83 -21.69 22.78
C SER A 187 8.21 -21.44 21.31
N ARG A 188 8.24 -20.18 20.87
CA ARG A 188 8.60 -19.78 19.49
C ARG A 188 10.10 -19.80 19.23
N LEU A 189 10.92 -19.82 20.25
CA LEU A 189 12.37 -20.04 20.14
C LEU A 189 12.72 -21.52 19.91
N ASP A 190 11.81 -22.45 20.23
CA ASP A 190 12.07 -23.88 20.06
C ASP A 190 12.00 -24.25 18.56
N ARG A 191 13.18 -24.51 17.98
CA ARG A 191 13.32 -24.91 16.56
C ARG A 191 12.65 -26.23 16.20
N ALA A 192 12.35 -27.10 17.17
CA ALA A 192 11.62 -28.32 16.91
C ALA A 192 10.21 -28.06 16.36
N ASN A 193 9.67 -26.86 16.57
CA ASN A 193 8.38 -26.44 16.05
C ASN A 193 8.46 -25.81 14.63
N TRP A 194 9.68 -25.60 14.08
CA TRP A 194 9.92 -24.81 12.87
C TRP A 194 10.92 -25.46 11.92
N GLU A 195 10.56 -26.61 11.36
CA GLU A 195 11.42 -27.31 10.41
C GLU A 195 11.39 -26.66 9.03
N ALA A 196 12.57 -26.47 8.44
CA ALA A 196 12.68 -26.04 7.05
C ALA A 196 12.07 -27.09 6.11
N LEU A 197 11.56 -26.66 4.97
CA LEU A 197 11.08 -27.56 3.93
C LEU A 197 12.25 -28.38 3.35
N PRO A 198 12.11 -29.72 3.21
CA PRO A 198 13.13 -30.54 2.56
C PRO A 198 13.22 -30.22 1.06
N GLY A 199 14.34 -30.59 0.43
CA GLY A 199 14.53 -30.44 -1.00
C GLY A 199 14.86 -29.01 -1.47
N LYS A 200 15.12 -28.09 -0.55
CA LYS A 200 15.51 -26.73 -0.89
C LYS A 200 17.03 -26.50 -0.89
N THR A 201 17.52 -25.64 -1.74
CA THR A 201 18.91 -25.16 -1.70
C THR A 201 19.15 -24.30 -0.46
N ARG A 202 20.40 -23.93 -0.17
CA ARG A 202 20.71 -22.97 0.91
C ARG A 202 20.05 -21.60 0.70
N TRP A 203 19.68 -21.27 -0.53
CA TRP A 203 18.99 -20.04 -0.92
C TRP A 203 17.46 -20.15 -0.84
N GLY A 204 16.93 -21.38 -0.63
CA GLY A 204 15.50 -21.66 -0.65
C GLY A 204 14.93 -21.95 -2.04
N GLY A 205 15.80 -22.15 -3.06
CA GLY A 205 15.44 -22.66 -4.38
C GLY A 205 15.20 -24.16 -4.38
N GLU A 206 14.81 -24.75 -5.51
CA GLU A 206 14.49 -26.17 -5.68
C GLU A 206 15.75 -26.99 -6.00
N ALA A 207 16.24 -27.79 -5.06
CA ALA A 207 17.53 -28.51 -5.20
C ALA A 207 17.57 -29.54 -6.33
N ASP A 208 16.43 -30.01 -6.79
CA ASP A 208 16.27 -30.98 -7.89
C ASP A 208 16.00 -30.31 -9.26
N ARG A 209 15.84 -28.95 -9.30
CA ARG A 209 15.47 -28.18 -10.51
C ARG A 209 16.56 -27.21 -10.91
N ARG A 210 17.63 -27.73 -11.51
CA ARG A 210 18.73 -26.89 -12.00
C ARG A 210 18.37 -26.27 -13.36
N LEU A 211 18.35 -24.94 -13.44
CA LEU A 211 18.01 -24.20 -14.66
C LEU A 211 19.25 -23.66 -15.41
N ALA A 212 20.34 -23.37 -14.69
CA ALA A 212 21.54 -22.77 -15.27
C ALA A 212 22.80 -23.15 -14.50
N GLU A 213 23.97 -22.76 -15.01
CA GLU A 213 25.19 -22.73 -14.22
C GLU A 213 25.09 -21.62 -13.16
N GLY A 214 25.69 -21.85 -11.99
CA GLY A 214 25.71 -20.85 -10.92
C GLY A 214 26.45 -19.58 -11.34
N ALA A 215 25.84 -18.43 -11.09
CA ALA A 215 26.39 -17.12 -11.42
C ALA A 215 26.89 -16.35 -10.20
N GLY A 216 26.70 -16.89 -9.00
CA GLY A 216 27.04 -16.24 -7.72
C GLY A 216 26.04 -15.18 -7.25
N PHE A 217 25.04 -14.83 -8.08
CA PHE A 217 23.97 -13.88 -7.80
C PHE A 217 22.66 -14.37 -8.41
N PHE A 218 21.53 -13.87 -7.93
CA PHE A 218 20.23 -14.14 -8.51
C PHE A 218 20.15 -13.62 -9.93
N ARG A 219 19.45 -14.35 -10.82
CA ARG A 219 19.24 -14.01 -12.23
C ARG A 219 17.81 -14.32 -12.64
N THR A 220 17.39 -13.75 -13.75
CA THR A 220 16.17 -14.13 -14.45
C THR A 220 16.51 -15.06 -15.62
N LYS A 221 15.61 -15.99 -15.96
CA LYS A 221 15.72 -16.86 -17.11
C LYS A 221 14.36 -17.12 -17.73
N LYS A 222 14.27 -16.97 -19.05
CA LYS A 222 13.14 -17.44 -19.84
C LYS A 222 13.46 -18.82 -20.42
N THR A 223 12.65 -19.81 -20.13
CA THR A 223 12.81 -21.18 -20.62
C THR A 223 12.20 -21.33 -22.00
N ALA A 224 12.52 -22.44 -22.71
CA ALA A 224 12.10 -22.65 -24.08
C ALA A 224 10.57 -22.76 -24.26
N ASP A 225 9.84 -23.12 -23.22
CA ASP A 225 8.38 -23.13 -23.16
C ASP A 225 7.76 -21.74 -22.88
N GLY A 226 8.59 -20.68 -22.80
CA GLY A 226 8.17 -19.30 -22.63
C GLY A 226 7.98 -18.86 -21.17
N ARG A 227 8.26 -19.70 -20.18
CA ARG A 227 8.12 -19.35 -18.76
C ARG A 227 9.32 -18.57 -18.25
N TRP A 228 9.04 -17.52 -17.49
CA TRP A 228 10.05 -16.78 -16.75
C TRP A 228 10.29 -17.41 -15.37
N HIS A 229 11.55 -17.49 -14.96
CA HIS A 229 11.99 -17.96 -13.65
C HIS A 229 13.01 -17.00 -13.04
N LEU A 230 13.03 -16.93 -11.69
CA LEU A 230 14.23 -16.54 -10.97
C LEU A 230 15.13 -17.78 -10.85
N VAL A 231 16.44 -17.54 -10.88
CA VAL A 231 17.47 -18.55 -10.71
C VAL A 231 18.35 -18.12 -9.55
N ASP A 232 18.55 -19.01 -8.57
CA ASP A 232 19.38 -18.72 -7.41
C ASP A 232 20.88 -18.65 -7.77
N PRO A 233 21.74 -18.15 -6.88
CA PRO A 233 23.19 -18.00 -7.15
C PRO A 233 23.90 -19.28 -7.56
N ASP A 234 23.40 -20.46 -7.18
CA ASP A 234 23.97 -21.77 -7.53
C ASP A 234 23.36 -22.36 -8.81
N GLY A 235 22.34 -21.72 -9.42
CA GLY A 235 21.77 -22.09 -10.71
C GLY A 235 20.46 -22.85 -10.65
N PHE A 236 19.78 -22.88 -9.50
CA PHE A 236 18.53 -23.60 -9.29
C PHE A 236 17.30 -22.71 -9.41
N GLU A 237 16.15 -23.31 -9.76
CA GLU A 237 14.86 -22.62 -9.82
C GLU A 237 14.50 -22.02 -8.47
N PHE A 238 14.06 -20.77 -8.51
CA PHE A 238 13.64 -20.03 -7.32
C PHE A 238 12.32 -19.31 -7.60
N PHE A 239 11.33 -19.49 -6.75
CA PHE A 239 10.11 -18.70 -6.74
C PHE A 239 10.07 -17.92 -5.43
N SER A 240 10.06 -16.59 -5.48
CA SER A 240 10.15 -15.74 -4.29
C SER A 240 8.82 -15.70 -3.54
N ILE A 241 8.75 -16.35 -2.37
CA ILE A 241 7.65 -16.24 -1.42
C ILE A 241 8.20 -15.52 -0.19
N GLY A 242 7.78 -14.29 0.03
CA GLY A 242 8.35 -13.45 1.08
C GLY A 242 7.31 -12.75 1.94
N SER A 243 7.80 -12.15 3.02
CA SER A 243 7.03 -11.22 3.83
C SER A 243 7.70 -9.85 3.89
N ASP A 244 6.91 -8.82 3.61
CA ASP A 244 7.28 -7.42 3.82
C ASP A 244 7.29 -7.09 5.32
N CYS A 245 8.00 -6.03 5.67
CA CYS A 245 8.00 -5.45 7.01
C CYS A 245 8.29 -6.48 8.11
N VAL A 246 9.30 -7.34 7.92
CA VAL A 246 9.78 -8.23 8.98
C VAL A 246 10.49 -7.37 10.02
N ASN A 247 9.68 -6.77 10.91
CA ASN A 247 10.08 -5.85 11.97
C ASN A 247 9.41 -6.28 13.27
N PRO A 248 9.90 -5.83 14.45
CA PRO A 248 9.26 -6.13 15.73
C PRO A 248 7.97 -5.30 15.92
N GLY A 249 7.00 -5.52 15.04
CA GLY A 249 5.69 -4.88 15.01
C GLY A 249 5.68 -3.42 14.55
N ASP A 250 4.48 -2.91 14.26
CA ASP A 250 4.22 -1.52 13.96
C ASP A 250 3.94 -0.71 15.22
N ALA A 251 4.53 0.48 15.31
CA ALA A 251 4.27 1.37 16.43
C ALA A 251 2.90 2.05 16.28
N ALA A 252 2.11 2.03 17.35
CA ALA A 252 0.86 2.76 17.47
C ALA A 252 1.13 4.27 17.51
N ARG A 253 0.46 5.05 16.68
CA ARG A 253 0.42 6.50 16.85
C ARG A 253 -0.58 6.84 17.94
N VAL A 254 -0.11 7.39 19.06
CA VAL A 254 -0.91 7.59 20.28
C VAL A 254 -1.18 9.05 20.62
N ASP A 255 -0.57 10.02 19.92
CA ASP A 255 -0.81 11.44 20.15
C ASP A 255 -2.29 11.78 19.97
N SER A 256 -2.86 12.45 20.97
CA SER A 256 -4.30 12.76 21.09
C SER A 256 -5.22 11.53 21.20
N LEU A 257 -4.69 10.32 21.40
CA LEU A 257 -5.44 9.07 21.57
C LEU A 257 -5.11 8.35 22.88
N GLU A 258 -4.44 9.02 23.83
CA GLU A 258 -4.00 8.43 25.10
C GLU A 258 -5.17 7.87 25.93
N ALA A 259 -6.35 8.48 25.83
CA ALA A 259 -7.57 8.00 26.46
C ALA A 259 -7.98 6.59 26.00
N LEU A 260 -7.57 6.20 24.78
CA LEU A 260 -7.87 4.89 24.18
C LEU A 260 -6.87 3.80 24.56
N CYS A 261 -5.75 4.15 25.24
CA CYS A 261 -4.66 3.25 25.50
C CYS A 261 -4.65 2.75 26.95
N GLU A 262 -4.48 1.44 27.14
CA GLU A 262 -3.81 0.92 28.31
C GLU A 262 -2.32 0.77 27.96
N PHE A 263 -1.47 1.56 28.62
CA PHE A 263 -0.04 1.57 28.30
C PHE A 263 0.70 0.42 28.97
N PRO A 264 1.80 -0.08 28.35
CA PRO A 264 2.73 -0.95 29.06
C PRO A 264 3.21 -0.30 30.34
N PRO A 265 3.49 -1.07 31.43
CA PRO A 265 4.07 -0.50 32.64
C PRO A 265 5.51 0.01 32.40
N GLU A 266 5.93 0.98 33.23
CA GLU A 266 7.34 1.41 33.25
C GLU A 266 8.26 0.29 33.76
N PRO A 267 9.50 0.16 33.30
CA PRO A 267 10.19 1.07 32.35
C PRO A 267 9.94 0.76 30.87
N TRP A 268 9.05 -0.17 30.53
CA TRP A 268 8.84 -0.66 29.19
C TRP A 268 8.19 0.38 28.27
N LEU A 269 7.31 1.22 28.82
CA LEU A 269 6.69 2.30 28.06
C LEU A 269 7.72 3.29 27.50
N ASP A 270 8.66 3.74 28.32
CA ASP A 270 9.73 4.68 27.87
C ASP A 270 10.60 4.04 26.80
N LYS A 271 11.03 2.79 26.99
CA LYS A 271 11.82 2.03 26.02
C LYS A 271 11.06 1.79 24.71
N ALA A 272 9.80 1.36 24.79
CA ALA A 272 8.94 1.08 23.64
C ALA A 272 8.59 2.35 22.84
N SER A 273 8.50 3.50 23.48
CA SER A 273 8.28 4.78 22.81
C SER A 273 9.47 5.22 21.94
N ARG A 274 10.64 4.61 22.15
CA ARG A 274 11.88 4.86 21.37
C ARG A 274 12.21 3.74 20.38
N ALA A 275 11.62 2.55 20.55
CA ALA A 275 11.96 1.38 19.75
C ALA A 275 11.36 1.44 18.34
N GLY A 276 12.18 1.24 17.32
CA GLY A 276 11.73 1.10 15.93
C GLY A 276 11.24 2.38 15.25
N LEU A 277 11.42 3.54 15.90
CA LEU A 277 11.01 4.82 15.34
C LEU A 277 12.06 5.34 14.36
N ARG A 278 11.86 5.11 13.08
CA ARG A 278 12.33 6.06 12.07
C ARG A 278 11.55 7.35 12.31
N HIS A 279 12.25 8.46 12.52
CA HIS A 279 11.66 9.78 12.84
C HIS A 279 10.52 10.14 11.87
N ARG A 280 9.27 10.16 12.38
CA ARG A 280 8.08 10.45 11.57
C ARG A 280 7.34 11.66 12.11
N GLY A 281 7.99 12.82 12.03
CA GLY A 281 7.41 14.08 12.47
C GLY A 281 7.26 14.22 14.00
N PRO A 282 6.42 15.16 14.46
CA PRO A 282 6.27 15.51 15.88
C PRO A 282 5.35 14.54 16.65
N TYR A 283 4.97 13.43 16.08
CA TYR A 283 3.98 12.51 16.64
C TYR A 283 4.57 11.60 17.71
N ARG A 284 3.75 11.22 18.68
CA ARG A 284 4.07 10.24 19.71
C ARG A 284 3.65 8.84 19.30
N PHE A 285 4.57 7.88 19.47
CA PHE A 285 4.34 6.48 19.15
C PHE A 285 4.66 5.57 20.32
N VAL A 286 4.04 4.39 20.35
CA VAL A 286 4.35 3.29 21.28
C VAL A 286 4.37 1.98 20.50
N ASN A 287 5.49 1.26 20.55
CA ASN A 287 5.62 -0.07 19.97
C ASN A 287 5.30 -1.14 21.00
N TYR A 288 4.07 -1.63 21.03
CA TYR A 288 3.61 -2.64 22.00
C TYR A 288 4.30 -3.99 21.79
N THR A 289 4.59 -4.41 20.56
CA THR A 289 5.34 -5.63 20.28
C THR A 289 6.74 -5.57 20.89
N ALA A 290 7.45 -4.45 20.70
CA ALA A 290 8.75 -4.25 21.33
C ALA A 290 8.65 -4.25 22.85
N ALA A 291 7.63 -3.63 23.45
CA ALA A 291 7.38 -3.67 24.90
C ALA A 291 7.18 -5.11 25.40
N ASN A 292 6.39 -5.91 24.68
CA ASN A 292 6.14 -7.32 25.00
C ASN A 292 7.43 -8.16 24.97
N LEU A 293 8.27 -7.95 23.93
CA LEU A 293 9.56 -8.61 23.82
C LEU A 293 10.53 -8.21 24.95
N MET A 294 10.62 -6.91 25.26
CA MET A 294 11.47 -6.38 26.34
C MET A 294 11.06 -6.90 27.73
N ARG A 295 9.74 -7.03 28.00
CA ARG A 295 9.24 -7.61 29.25
C ARG A 295 9.76 -9.03 29.50
N VAL A 296 9.88 -9.81 28.42
CA VAL A 296 10.20 -11.23 28.51
C VAL A 296 11.71 -11.47 28.41
N PHE A 297 12.42 -10.77 27.52
CA PHE A 297 13.81 -11.03 27.16
C PHE A 297 14.79 -9.96 27.66
N GLY A 298 14.31 -8.88 28.25
CA GLY A 298 15.19 -7.79 28.72
C GLY A 298 16.00 -7.20 27.59
N ASP A 299 17.31 -7.05 27.80
CA ASP A 299 18.22 -6.43 26.82
C ASP A 299 18.51 -7.31 25.59
N GLU A 300 18.22 -8.63 25.65
CA GLU A 300 18.39 -9.57 24.53
C GLU A 300 17.21 -9.58 23.56
N TRP A 301 16.20 -8.75 23.76
CA TRP A 301 14.93 -8.81 23.03
C TRP A 301 15.06 -8.74 21.51
N GLN A 302 16.01 -7.98 20.98
CA GLN A 302 16.20 -7.83 19.52
C GLN A 302 16.75 -9.11 18.89
N GLU A 303 17.73 -9.75 19.55
CA GLU A 303 18.28 -11.03 19.11
C GLU A 303 17.23 -12.14 19.18
N LYS A 304 16.49 -12.20 20.29
CA LYS A 304 15.40 -13.17 20.47
C LYS A 304 14.26 -12.97 19.48
N TRP A 305 13.89 -11.71 19.21
CA TRP A 305 12.91 -11.42 18.17
C TRP A 305 13.40 -11.88 16.80
N ARG A 306 14.64 -11.60 16.43
CA ARG A 306 15.22 -12.08 15.17
C ARG A 306 15.10 -13.58 15.05
N GLU A 307 15.50 -14.33 16.10
CA GLU A 307 15.43 -15.78 16.13
C GLU A 307 13.98 -16.29 15.95
N ILE A 308 13.00 -15.66 16.62
CA ILE A 308 11.58 -15.99 16.46
C ILE A 308 11.12 -15.71 15.02
N ALA A 309 11.45 -14.55 14.46
CA ALA A 309 11.04 -14.17 13.11
C ALA A 309 11.62 -15.10 12.04
N GLU A 310 12.91 -15.49 12.17
CA GLU A 310 13.55 -16.50 11.29
C GLU A 310 12.81 -17.84 11.40
N ASN A 311 12.49 -18.30 12.61
CA ASN A 311 11.75 -19.53 12.83
C ASN A 311 10.37 -19.49 12.15
N VAL A 312 9.62 -18.39 12.31
CA VAL A 312 8.31 -18.23 11.68
C VAL A 312 8.40 -18.27 10.14
N LEU A 313 9.34 -17.53 9.55
CA LEU A 313 9.53 -17.49 8.10
C LEU A 313 9.91 -18.88 7.55
N ILE A 314 10.94 -19.50 8.13
CA ILE A 314 11.42 -20.83 7.70
C ILE A 314 10.34 -21.90 7.90
N GLY A 315 9.68 -21.91 9.05
CA GLY A 315 8.62 -22.84 9.37
C GLY A 315 7.40 -22.71 8.47
N SER A 316 7.09 -21.49 8.03
CA SER A 316 6.04 -21.21 7.05
C SER A 316 6.50 -21.45 5.60
N GLY A 317 7.77 -21.88 5.37
CA GLY A 317 8.29 -22.13 4.03
C GLY A 317 8.59 -20.88 3.21
N MET A 318 8.59 -19.69 3.82
CA MET A 318 8.99 -18.47 3.14
C MET A 318 10.50 -18.43 2.94
N ASN A 319 10.94 -18.03 1.76
CA ASN A 319 12.34 -18.00 1.35
C ASN A 319 12.87 -16.59 1.06
N THR A 320 12.10 -15.54 1.35
CA THR A 320 12.48 -14.16 1.08
C THR A 320 12.08 -13.23 2.24
N VAL A 321 13.06 -12.50 2.78
CA VAL A 321 12.82 -11.33 3.62
C VAL A 321 12.56 -10.15 2.68
N ALA A 322 11.31 -9.70 2.63
CA ALA A 322 10.89 -8.76 1.61
C ALA A 322 11.02 -7.28 2.08
N ASN A 323 10.35 -6.37 1.44
CA ASN A 323 10.58 -4.94 1.56
C ASN A 323 10.41 -4.40 2.99
N TRP A 324 11.16 -3.34 3.34
CA TRP A 324 11.13 -2.61 4.62
C TRP A 324 11.43 -3.46 5.86
N SER A 325 12.01 -4.63 5.69
CA SER A 325 12.41 -5.50 6.80
C SER A 325 13.67 -4.99 7.52
N ALA A 326 13.85 -5.42 8.76
CA ALA A 326 14.96 -5.00 9.60
C ALA A 326 16.32 -5.41 9.02
N GLU A 327 17.31 -4.53 9.18
CA GLU A 327 18.67 -4.72 8.63
C GLU A 327 19.38 -5.93 9.21
N VAL A 328 19.00 -6.36 10.41
CA VAL A 328 19.60 -7.52 11.09
C VAL A 328 19.52 -8.82 10.27
N PHE A 329 18.58 -8.95 9.35
CA PHE A 329 18.47 -10.10 8.44
C PHE A 329 19.53 -10.12 7.33
N ARG A 330 20.29 -9.04 7.15
CA ARG A 330 21.40 -8.93 6.20
C ARG A 330 22.74 -9.35 6.81
N GLU A 331 22.75 -9.69 8.11
CA GLU A 331 23.95 -10.02 8.87
C GLU A 331 24.02 -11.50 9.24
N GLY A 332 25.22 -12.01 9.48
CA GLY A 332 25.48 -13.38 9.94
C GLY A 332 25.71 -14.38 8.82
N GLU A 333 26.03 -15.62 9.19
CA GLU A 333 26.33 -16.72 8.26
C GLU A 333 25.08 -17.42 7.71
N LYS A 334 24.06 -17.58 8.56
CA LYS A 334 22.76 -18.15 8.17
C LYS A 334 21.81 -17.01 7.88
N ARG A 335 21.42 -16.89 6.63
CA ARG A 335 20.56 -15.82 6.15
C ARG A 335 19.43 -16.38 5.30
N ILE A 336 18.38 -15.60 5.16
CA ILE A 336 17.31 -15.81 4.19
C ILE A 336 17.56 -14.78 3.08
N PRO A 337 17.45 -15.16 1.78
CA PRO A 337 17.51 -14.21 0.69
C PRO A 337 16.60 -13.01 0.94
N TYR A 338 17.02 -11.84 0.48
CA TYR A 338 16.26 -10.61 0.72
C TYR A 338 16.18 -9.71 -0.51
N VAL A 339 15.17 -8.85 -0.52
CA VAL A 339 15.09 -7.73 -1.46
C VAL A 339 15.40 -6.42 -0.73
N TYR A 340 15.90 -5.43 -1.45
CA TYR A 340 16.27 -4.15 -0.88
C TYR A 340 15.40 -3.02 -1.44
N GLN A 341 14.77 -2.25 -0.57
CA GLN A 341 14.17 -0.98 -0.95
C GLN A 341 15.24 0.09 -0.89
N THR A 342 15.55 0.69 -2.02
CA THR A 342 16.46 1.84 -2.07
C THR A 342 15.91 3.01 -1.24
N GLY A 343 16.76 3.95 -0.90
CA GLY A 343 16.39 5.11 -0.09
C GLY A 343 15.39 6.05 -0.75
N SER A 344 15.40 7.33 -0.40
CA SER A 344 14.50 8.32 -0.98
C SER A 344 14.73 8.42 -2.50
N PHE A 345 13.70 8.10 -3.28
CA PHE A 345 13.74 8.18 -4.75
C PHE A 345 14.13 9.61 -5.21
N PRO A 346 14.84 9.76 -6.32
CA PRO A 346 15.27 11.06 -6.80
C PRO A 346 14.10 12.03 -6.97
N ALA A 347 14.20 13.17 -6.31
CA ALA A 347 13.23 14.25 -6.39
C ALA A 347 13.92 15.51 -6.91
N THR A 348 13.14 16.54 -7.25
CA THR A 348 13.63 17.88 -7.60
C THR A 348 12.94 18.92 -6.71
N LYS A 349 13.54 20.11 -6.57
CA LYS A 349 12.95 21.20 -5.77
C LYS A 349 11.54 21.56 -6.20
N THR A 350 11.28 21.49 -7.50
CA THR A 350 9.95 21.70 -8.08
C THR A 350 9.47 20.40 -8.69
N ALA A 351 8.40 19.83 -8.13
CA ALA A 351 7.72 18.69 -8.74
C ALA A 351 6.80 19.14 -9.88
N VAL A 352 6.61 18.27 -10.86
CA VAL A 352 5.64 18.47 -11.95
C VAL A 352 4.23 18.25 -11.45
N PHE A 353 4.00 17.11 -10.76
CA PHE A 353 2.71 16.77 -10.16
C PHE A 353 2.93 15.78 -9.02
N ARG A 354 2.33 16.02 -7.86
CA ARG A 354 2.54 15.20 -6.67
C ARG A 354 4.05 14.94 -6.45
N ASP A 355 4.45 13.68 -6.47
CA ASP A 355 5.83 13.23 -6.32
C ASP A 355 6.58 12.99 -7.65
N PHE A 356 5.97 13.34 -8.80
CA PHE A 356 6.64 13.28 -10.09
C PHE A 356 7.60 14.46 -10.25
N PRO A 357 8.93 14.23 -10.31
CA PRO A 357 9.93 15.31 -10.36
C PRO A 357 10.01 15.99 -11.73
N ASP A 358 10.80 17.06 -11.82
CA ASP A 358 11.21 17.67 -13.08
C ASP A 358 12.27 16.80 -13.76
N VAL A 359 11.83 15.72 -14.43
CA VAL A 359 12.69 14.65 -14.97
C VAL A 359 13.68 15.10 -16.04
N LEU A 360 13.45 16.25 -16.67
CA LEU A 360 14.36 16.80 -17.69
C LEU A 360 15.37 17.79 -17.09
N ALA A 361 15.29 18.10 -15.79
CA ALA A 361 16.27 18.93 -15.11
C ALA A 361 17.58 18.15 -14.82
N ASP A 362 18.70 18.87 -14.86
CA ASP A 362 20.02 18.29 -14.48
C ASP A 362 20.01 17.84 -13.00
N GLU A 363 19.29 18.56 -12.12
CA GLU A 363 19.08 18.20 -10.73
C GLU A 363 18.57 16.76 -10.56
N TYR A 364 17.65 16.30 -11.41
CA TYR A 364 17.14 14.94 -11.36
C TYR A 364 18.22 13.89 -11.63
N ARG A 365 19.09 14.16 -12.63
CA ARG A 365 20.22 13.29 -12.98
C ARG A 365 21.27 13.21 -11.87
N GLU A 366 21.56 14.34 -11.23
CA GLU A 366 22.50 14.39 -10.11
C GLU A 366 21.95 13.66 -8.90
N ASN A 367 20.67 13.87 -8.55
CA ASN A 367 20.01 13.19 -7.45
C ASN A 367 19.87 11.68 -7.69
N ALA A 368 19.72 11.23 -8.94
CA ALA A 368 19.74 9.81 -9.29
C ALA A 368 21.09 9.15 -9.03
N LYS A 369 22.20 9.84 -9.29
CA LYS A 369 23.54 9.33 -8.97
C LYS A 369 23.78 9.23 -7.46
N GLU A 370 23.27 10.19 -6.68
CA GLU A 370 23.36 10.15 -5.22
C GLU A 370 22.52 9.01 -4.64
N PHE A 371 21.30 8.85 -5.14
CA PHE A 371 20.39 7.76 -4.79
C PHE A 371 21.02 6.37 -4.98
N ALA A 372 21.70 6.16 -6.11
CA ALA A 372 22.33 4.89 -6.45
C ALA A 372 23.45 4.48 -5.49
N LYS A 373 24.08 5.44 -4.76
CA LYS A 373 25.14 5.13 -3.78
C LYS A 373 24.65 4.26 -2.63
N SER A 374 23.34 4.23 -2.35
CA SER A 374 22.75 3.35 -1.34
C SER A 374 22.99 1.86 -1.63
N LEU A 375 23.26 1.49 -2.88
CA LEU A 375 23.53 0.12 -3.29
C LEU A 375 24.99 -0.31 -3.09
N LEU A 376 25.94 0.63 -3.03
CA LEU A 376 27.37 0.32 -2.97
C LEU A 376 27.78 -0.62 -1.82
N PRO A 377 27.23 -0.52 -0.59
CA PRO A 377 27.57 -1.43 0.50
C PRO A 377 27.08 -2.87 0.29
N LEU A 378 26.06 -3.06 -0.56
CA LEU A 378 25.36 -4.32 -0.75
C LEU A 378 25.72 -5.02 -2.07
N LYS A 379 26.40 -4.36 -3.00
CA LYS A 379 26.61 -4.80 -4.38
C LYS A 379 27.30 -6.16 -4.55
N ASP A 380 28.00 -6.63 -3.53
CA ASP A 380 28.73 -7.90 -3.56
C ASP A 380 28.06 -8.98 -2.64
N ASP A 381 26.86 -8.72 -2.12
CA ASP A 381 26.13 -9.63 -1.25
C ASP A 381 25.28 -10.64 -2.05
N PRO A 382 25.66 -11.92 -2.16
CA PRO A 382 24.91 -12.88 -2.97
C PRO A 382 23.53 -13.25 -2.42
N TRP A 383 23.19 -12.83 -1.18
CA TRP A 383 21.89 -13.05 -0.57
C TRP A 383 20.85 -12.05 -1.02
N GLN A 384 21.27 -10.92 -1.59
CA GLN A 384 20.36 -9.94 -2.16
C GLN A 384 19.83 -10.45 -3.51
N ILE A 385 18.50 -10.58 -3.64
CA ILE A 385 17.84 -10.94 -4.89
C ILE A 385 17.92 -9.75 -5.86
N GLY A 386 17.60 -8.58 -5.36
CA GLY A 386 17.57 -7.37 -6.14
C GLY A 386 17.11 -6.17 -5.33
N TYR A 387 16.93 -5.04 -5.99
CA TYR A 387 16.48 -3.80 -5.38
C TYR A 387 15.25 -3.22 -6.09
N PHE A 388 14.33 -2.69 -5.30
CA PHE A 388 13.23 -1.86 -5.79
C PHE A 388 13.67 -0.41 -5.84
N LEU A 389 13.39 0.27 -6.94
CA LEU A 389 13.70 1.69 -7.10
C LEU A 389 12.79 2.57 -6.24
N ARG A 390 11.51 2.18 -6.15
CA ARG A 390 10.48 2.95 -5.44
C ARG A 390 9.35 2.03 -5.01
N ASN A 391 8.46 2.57 -4.18
CA ASN A 391 7.16 1.97 -3.89
C ASN A 391 6.05 2.96 -4.19
N GLU A 392 5.05 2.53 -4.96
CA GLU A 392 3.77 3.20 -5.18
C GLU A 392 3.90 4.71 -5.45
N PRO A 393 4.48 5.13 -6.58
CA PRO A 393 4.55 6.54 -6.94
C PRO A 393 3.17 7.21 -6.86
N GLU A 394 3.06 8.31 -6.10
CA GLU A 394 1.76 8.94 -5.82
C GLU A 394 1.05 9.48 -7.06
N PHE A 395 1.82 9.91 -8.07
CA PHE A 395 1.22 10.38 -9.33
C PHE A 395 0.43 9.29 -10.06
N ALA A 396 0.85 8.03 -9.92
CA ALA A 396 0.24 6.89 -10.59
C ALA A 396 -1.14 6.48 -10.02
N PHE A 397 -1.53 7.00 -8.86
CA PHE A 397 -2.87 6.75 -8.31
C PHE A 397 -4.00 7.54 -9.01
N VAL A 398 -3.67 8.39 -9.99
CA VAL A 398 -4.70 9.06 -10.81
C VAL A 398 -4.94 8.25 -12.08
N PRO A 399 -6.17 7.72 -12.26
CA PRO A 399 -6.49 6.91 -13.43
C PRO A 399 -6.27 7.68 -14.75
N ASN A 400 -5.65 7.02 -15.73
CA ASN A 400 -5.41 7.58 -17.07
C ASN A 400 -4.68 8.93 -17.07
N LEU A 401 -3.82 9.18 -16.11
CA LEU A 401 -3.05 10.41 -15.96
C LEU A 401 -2.12 10.62 -17.16
N LEU A 402 -2.16 11.81 -17.74
CA LEU A 402 -1.16 12.28 -18.72
C LEU A 402 -0.23 13.28 -18.05
N ILE A 403 0.97 12.84 -17.68
CA ILE A 403 1.94 13.69 -16.98
C ILE A 403 2.39 14.91 -17.82
N ALA A 404 2.30 14.82 -19.15
CA ALA A 404 2.53 15.94 -20.04
C ALA A 404 1.49 17.06 -19.86
N ASP A 405 0.20 16.72 -19.63
CA ASP A 405 -0.85 17.71 -19.33
C ASP A 405 -0.61 18.37 -17.96
N GLU A 406 -0.18 17.59 -16.97
CA GLU A 406 0.17 18.12 -15.66
C GLU A 406 1.39 19.05 -15.73
N ALA A 407 2.38 18.74 -16.56
CA ALA A 407 3.52 19.61 -16.80
C ALA A 407 3.10 20.97 -17.39
N LEU A 408 2.17 20.96 -18.36
CA LEU A 408 1.61 22.20 -18.94
C LEU A 408 0.78 22.98 -17.92
N ARG A 409 0.02 22.28 -17.08
CA ARG A 409 -0.85 22.86 -16.02
C ARG A 409 -0.06 23.48 -14.87
N ASN A 410 1.12 22.96 -14.55
CA ASN A 410 1.94 23.44 -13.43
C ASN A 410 2.31 24.92 -13.65
N PRO A 411 2.10 25.83 -12.68
CA PRO A 411 2.43 27.24 -12.87
C PRO A 411 3.93 27.52 -12.97
N ALA A 412 4.79 26.61 -12.45
CA ALA A 412 6.24 26.77 -12.50
C ALA A 412 6.79 26.52 -13.90
N ASP A 413 7.86 27.24 -14.25
CA ASP A 413 8.62 27.03 -15.48
C ASP A 413 9.66 25.90 -15.29
N THR A 414 9.20 24.65 -15.36
CA THR A 414 10.04 23.46 -15.21
C THR A 414 10.74 23.09 -16.54
N ALA A 415 11.88 22.39 -16.44
CA ALA A 415 12.54 21.84 -17.64
C ALA A 415 11.63 20.85 -18.37
N THR A 416 10.85 20.06 -17.62
CA THR A 416 9.85 19.15 -18.17
C THR A 416 8.78 19.90 -18.97
N LYS A 417 8.22 21.01 -18.46
CA LYS A 417 7.25 21.83 -19.20
C LYS A 417 7.86 22.34 -20.51
N ARG A 418 9.05 22.92 -20.46
CA ARG A 418 9.75 23.39 -21.66
C ARG A 418 9.97 22.25 -22.64
N GLY A 419 10.38 21.07 -22.15
CA GLY A 419 10.55 19.87 -22.97
C GLY A 419 9.28 19.39 -23.67
N VAL A 420 8.12 19.49 -23.02
CA VAL A 420 6.80 19.22 -23.65
C VAL A 420 6.56 20.20 -24.79
N ILE A 421 6.72 21.50 -24.55
CA ILE A 421 6.50 22.56 -25.54
C ILE A 421 7.46 22.39 -26.74
N GLU A 422 8.74 22.13 -26.50
CA GLU A 422 9.73 21.92 -27.55
C GLU A 422 9.42 20.69 -28.43
N ARG A 423 8.93 19.59 -27.85
CA ARG A 423 8.51 18.40 -28.61
C ARG A 423 7.31 18.70 -29.49
N LEU A 424 6.32 19.43 -28.98
CA LEU A 424 5.19 19.89 -29.78
C LEU A 424 5.64 20.81 -30.91
N ARG A 425 6.56 21.74 -30.63
CA ARG A 425 7.16 22.64 -31.65
C ARG A 425 7.91 21.85 -32.70
N ALA A 426 8.72 20.88 -32.31
CA ALA A 426 9.46 20.02 -33.26
C ALA A 426 8.52 19.18 -34.13
N LYS A 427 7.41 18.68 -33.58
CA LYS A 427 6.42 17.88 -34.30
C LYS A 427 5.65 18.70 -35.35
N TYR A 428 5.20 19.89 -34.98
CA TYR A 428 4.29 20.69 -35.84
C TYR A 428 4.97 21.80 -36.62
N GLY A 429 6.16 22.22 -36.23
CA GLY A 429 6.91 23.31 -36.90
C GLY A 429 6.30 24.71 -36.69
N GLY A 430 4.99 24.80 -36.41
CA GLY A 430 4.26 26.05 -36.19
C GLY A 430 3.02 25.85 -35.36
N ILE A 431 2.49 26.92 -34.78
CA ILE A 431 1.30 26.83 -33.92
C ILE A 431 0.00 26.60 -34.72
N ALA A 432 -0.08 27.05 -35.98
CA ALA A 432 -1.28 26.88 -36.77
C ALA A 432 -1.54 25.39 -37.15
N PRO A 433 -0.58 24.57 -37.55
CA PRO A 433 -0.80 23.14 -37.74
C PRO A 433 -1.22 22.39 -36.46
N LEU A 434 -0.67 22.77 -35.29
CA LEU A 434 -1.09 22.22 -34.01
C LEU A 434 -2.56 22.58 -33.70
N ASN A 435 -2.93 23.85 -33.86
CA ASN A 435 -4.30 24.31 -33.64
C ASN A 435 -5.32 23.58 -34.56
N GLU A 436 -4.96 23.31 -35.79
CA GLU A 436 -5.80 22.55 -36.72
C GLU A 436 -6.06 21.14 -36.20
N VAL A 437 -5.02 20.43 -35.70
CA VAL A 437 -5.14 19.04 -35.20
C VAL A 437 -5.90 19.01 -33.85
N TRP A 438 -5.64 19.96 -32.96
CA TRP A 438 -6.25 19.98 -31.63
C TRP A 438 -7.63 20.66 -31.57
N GLY A 439 -8.06 21.30 -32.66
CA GLY A 439 -9.26 22.15 -32.66
C GLY A 439 -9.12 23.36 -31.73
N SER A 440 -7.89 23.86 -31.55
CA SER A 440 -7.55 24.93 -30.60
C SER A 440 -7.26 26.24 -31.30
N ALA A 441 -7.04 27.32 -30.56
CA ALA A 441 -6.77 28.64 -31.08
C ALA A 441 -5.64 29.38 -30.32
N TYR A 442 -4.59 28.65 -29.93
CA TYR A 442 -3.42 29.24 -29.27
C TYR A 442 -2.69 30.21 -30.20
N ALA A 443 -2.27 31.36 -29.64
CA ALA A 443 -1.48 32.34 -30.39
C ALA A 443 -0.01 31.91 -30.53
N SER A 444 0.51 31.12 -29.59
CA SER A 444 1.89 30.62 -29.61
C SER A 444 2.03 29.33 -28.81
N PHE A 445 3.15 28.62 -28.95
CA PHE A 445 3.46 27.44 -28.17
C PHE A 445 3.60 27.72 -26.66
N GLU A 446 4.06 28.93 -26.29
CA GLU A 446 4.19 29.35 -24.89
C GLU A 446 2.83 29.50 -24.20
N GLU A 447 1.77 29.81 -24.96
CA GLU A 447 0.41 29.90 -24.42
C GLU A 447 -0.14 28.54 -24.00
N ILE A 448 0.26 27.45 -24.66
CA ILE A 448 -0.10 26.07 -24.29
C ILE A 448 0.34 25.77 -22.84
N GLY A 449 1.50 26.29 -22.42
CA GLY A 449 2.05 26.08 -21.07
C GLY A 449 1.37 26.87 -19.94
N ARG A 450 0.19 27.49 -20.17
CA ARG A 450 -0.52 28.29 -19.16
C ARG A 450 -1.69 27.57 -18.47
N GLY A 451 -1.90 26.30 -18.78
CA GLY A 451 -2.97 25.53 -18.17
C GLY A 451 -3.11 24.12 -18.72
N GLY A 452 -4.05 23.35 -18.20
CA GLY A 452 -4.38 22.01 -18.70
C GLY A 452 -5.03 22.10 -20.09
N VAL A 453 -4.76 21.11 -20.91
CA VAL A 453 -5.12 21.08 -22.33
C VAL A 453 -6.26 20.08 -22.59
N ILE A 454 -6.19 18.88 -22.00
CA ILE A 454 -7.06 17.74 -22.34
C ILE A 454 -8.55 18.03 -22.11
N GLU A 455 -8.89 18.73 -21.04
CA GLU A 455 -10.30 19.04 -20.73
C GLU A 455 -10.93 19.99 -21.77
N LYS A 456 -10.11 20.86 -22.38
CA LYS A 456 -10.56 21.83 -23.39
C LYS A 456 -10.45 21.31 -24.82
N TYR A 457 -9.41 20.52 -25.07
CA TYR A 457 -9.02 20.02 -26.38
C TYR A 457 -8.73 18.52 -26.33
N PRO A 458 -9.76 17.66 -26.31
CA PRO A 458 -9.60 16.20 -26.21
C PRO A 458 -8.74 15.59 -27.32
N ASP A 459 -8.70 16.21 -28.52
CA ASP A 459 -7.91 15.77 -29.67
C ASP A 459 -6.39 15.89 -29.45
N ALA A 460 -5.96 16.67 -28.43
CA ALA A 460 -4.55 16.72 -27.98
C ALA A 460 -4.09 15.42 -27.30
N ARG A 461 -5.00 14.49 -26.95
CA ARG A 461 -4.70 13.30 -26.15
C ARG A 461 -3.59 12.44 -26.74
N ALA A 462 -3.58 12.22 -28.06
CA ALA A 462 -2.58 11.37 -28.72
C ALA A 462 -1.16 11.93 -28.54
N ASP A 463 -0.98 13.23 -28.72
CA ASP A 463 0.31 13.90 -28.56
C ASP A 463 0.78 13.87 -27.12
N LEU A 464 -0.12 14.22 -26.19
CA LEU A 464 0.22 14.26 -24.76
C LEU A 464 0.43 12.85 -24.18
N SER A 465 -0.23 11.81 -24.73
CA SER A 465 0.05 10.41 -24.41
C SER A 465 1.48 10.02 -24.84
N GLU A 466 1.87 10.31 -26.07
CA GLU A 466 3.22 10.03 -26.59
C GLU A 466 4.29 10.73 -25.73
N ILE A 467 4.08 12.01 -25.42
CA ILE A 467 5.01 12.77 -24.59
C ILE A 467 5.00 12.26 -23.14
N SER A 468 3.85 11.86 -22.59
CA SER A 468 3.77 11.28 -21.24
C SER A 468 4.56 9.97 -21.14
N LYS A 469 4.47 9.09 -22.14
CA LYS A 469 5.31 7.87 -22.21
C LYS A 469 6.80 8.21 -22.18
N PHE A 470 7.22 9.20 -22.96
CA PHE A 470 8.60 9.66 -22.92
C PHE A 470 9.01 10.17 -21.53
N LEU A 471 8.19 11.00 -20.88
CA LEU A 471 8.50 11.55 -19.55
C LEU A 471 8.57 10.46 -18.46
N VAL A 472 7.64 9.51 -18.47
CA VAL A 472 7.66 8.37 -17.54
C VAL A 472 8.83 7.43 -17.83
N SER A 473 9.19 7.24 -19.11
CA SER A 473 10.41 6.50 -19.47
C SER A 473 11.67 7.16 -18.91
N GLU A 474 11.81 8.49 -18.99
CA GLU A 474 12.95 9.21 -18.37
C GLU A 474 12.93 9.13 -16.83
N TYR A 475 11.74 9.19 -16.22
CA TYR A 475 11.54 9.01 -14.78
C TYR A 475 12.08 7.66 -14.30
N VAL A 476 11.92 6.61 -15.08
CA VAL A 476 12.39 5.24 -14.78
C VAL A 476 13.85 5.04 -15.20
N ARG A 477 14.21 5.45 -16.43
CA ARG A 477 15.51 5.17 -17.05
C ARG A 477 16.67 5.79 -16.28
N ILE A 478 16.57 7.08 -15.93
CA ILE A 478 17.66 7.82 -15.31
C ILE A 478 18.12 7.18 -13.98
N PRO A 479 17.24 6.90 -13.00
CA PRO A 479 17.68 6.20 -11.79
C PRO A 479 18.07 4.75 -12.03
N SER A 480 17.46 4.04 -13.00
CA SER A 480 17.83 2.66 -13.33
C SER A 480 19.28 2.57 -13.84
N GLU A 481 19.66 3.44 -14.76
CA GLU A 481 21.05 3.51 -15.28
C GLU A 481 22.06 3.86 -14.17
N ALA A 482 21.71 4.80 -13.29
CA ALA A 482 22.57 5.15 -12.16
C ALA A 482 22.74 3.97 -11.18
N CYS A 483 21.66 3.26 -10.86
CA CYS A 483 21.70 2.08 -10.00
C CYS A 483 22.52 0.94 -10.62
N ARG A 484 22.33 0.65 -11.92
CA ARG A 484 23.10 -0.39 -12.62
C ARG A 484 24.59 -0.06 -12.70
N ALA A 485 24.93 1.21 -12.79
CA ALA A 485 26.35 1.65 -12.74
C ALA A 485 26.96 1.46 -11.35
N ALA A 486 26.18 1.61 -10.27
CA ALA A 486 26.63 1.41 -8.90
C ALA A 486 26.66 -0.07 -8.48
N ASP A 487 25.68 -0.83 -8.95
CA ASP A 487 25.48 -2.25 -8.66
C ASP A 487 25.13 -3.03 -9.94
N PRO A 488 26.13 -3.62 -10.61
CA PRO A 488 25.91 -4.43 -11.80
C PRO A 488 25.50 -5.87 -11.50
N ASN A 489 25.49 -6.28 -10.23
CA ASN A 489 25.33 -7.66 -9.82
C ASN A 489 23.88 -8.05 -9.51
N HIS A 490 23.08 -7.13 -8.99
CA HIS A 490 21.74 -7.43 -8.52
C HIS A 490 20.65 -7.01 -9.51
N LEU A 491 19.49 -7.66 -9.40
CA LEU A 491 18.34 -7.39 -10.26
C LEU A 491 17.68 -6.05 -9.91
N ASN A 492 17.38 -5.25 -10.93
CA ASN A 492 16.49 -4.12 -10.80
C ASN A 492 15.04 -4.64 -10.83
N LEU A 493 14.39 -4.65 -9.66
CA LEU A 493 13.04 -5.19 -9.47
C LEU A 493 11.93 -4.18 -9.79
N GLY A 494 12.27 -2.97 -10.26
CA GLY A 494 11.30 -1.98 -10.71
C GLY A 494 10.69 -1.12 -9.60
N MET A 495 9.44 -0.70 -9.80
CA MET A 495 8.83 0.42 -9.10
C MET A 495 7.79 0.01 -8.04
N ARG A 496 7.39 -1.26 -7.94
CA ARG A 496 6.25 -1.71 -7.10
C ARG A 496 5.01 -0.85 -7.34
N TRP A 497 4.58 -0.77 -8.59
CA TRP A 497 3.44 0.06 -8.96
C TRP A 497 2.17 -0.31 -8.15
N ALA A 498 1.47 0.66 -7.58
CA ALA A 498 0.15 0.42 -7.01
C ALA A 498 -0.92 0.27 -8.10
N VAL A 499 -0.73 1.02 -9.18
CA VAL A 499 -1.63 1.05 -10.33
C VAL A 499 -0.78 0.97 -11.59
N ALA A 500 -1.19 0.13 -12.53
CA ALA A 500 -0.63 0.02 -13.87
C ALA A 500 -1.81 -0.18 -14.84
N ASP A 501 -2.60 0.88 -15.03
CA ASP A 501 -3.84 0.85 -15.81
C ASP A 501 -3.69 1.45 -17.22
N SER A 502 -2.51 1.97 -17.54
CA SER A 502 -2.23 2.56 -18.85
C SER A 502 -0.79 2.32 -19.32
N PRO A 503 -0.55 2.25 -20.65
CA PRO A 503 0.79 2.12 -21.17
C PRO A 503 1.69 3.34 -20.86
N GLU A 504 1.11 4.50 -20.58
CA GLU A 504 1.83 5.69 -20.12
C GLU A 504 2.51 5.48 -18.77
N GLN A 505 1.79 4.87 -17.82
CA GLN A 505 2.32 4.59 -16.47
C GLN A 505 3.42 3.53 -16.50
N MET A 506 3.35 2.57 -17.41
CA MET A 506 4.32 1.48 -17.51
C MET A 506 5.55 1.83 -18.36
N ALA A 507 5.59 2.98 -19.03
CA ALA A 507 6.68 3.36 -19.91
C ALA A 507 8.04 3.33 -19.22
N GLY A 508 9.07 2.84 -19.91
CA GLY A 508 10.43 2.68 -19.36
C GLY A 508 10.68 1.32 -18.70
N TRP A 509 9.70 0.40 -18.74
CA TRP A 509 9.81 -0.96 -18.17
C TRP A 509 11.04 -1.73 -18.69
N GLU A 510 11.55 -1.41 -19.87
CA GLU A 510 12.71 -2.03 -20.51
C GLU A 510 14.01 -1.83 -19.70
N ASN A 511 13.99 -0.91 -18.73
CA ASN A 511 15.12 -0.65 -17.84
C ASN A 511 15.12 -1.56 -16.59
N PHE A 512 14.12 -2.39 -16.39
CA PHE A 512 14.02 -3.35 -15.29
C PHE A 512 14.53 -4.73 -15.68
N ASP A 513 14.88 -5.56 -14.69
CA ASP A 513 15.10 -7.00 -14.84
C ASP A 513 13.84 -7.79 -14.46
N VAL A 514 13.01 -7.21 -13.58
CA VAL A 514 11.73 -7.74 -13.11
C VAL A 514 10.72 -6.60 -13.05
N PHE A 515 9.53 -6.79 -13.58
CA PHE A 515 8.42 -5.84 -13.43
C PHE A 515 7.67 -6.12 -12.14
N SER A 516 7.72 -5.20 -11.19
CA SER A 516 7.03 -5.36 -9.91
C SER A 516 5.79 -4.49 -9.79
N ILE A 517 4.73 -5.07 -9.19
CA ILE A 517 3.45 -4.41 -8.98
C ILE A 517 2.81 -4.92 -7.68
N ASN A 518 2.16 -4.04 -6.94
CA ASN A 518 1.36 -4.38 -5.77
C ASN A 518 -0.06 -4.73 -6.22
N ASN A 519 -0.63 -5.81 -5.71
CA ASN A 519 -1.94 -6.25 -6.16
C ASN A 519 -2.83 -6.73 -5.02
N TYR A 520 -3.75 -5.91 -4.62
CA TYR A 520 -4.76 -6.21 -3.60
C TYR A 520 -6.07 -6.71 -4.23
N SER A 521 -6.00 -7.92 -4.82
CA SER A 521 -7.13 -8.68 -5.36
C SER A 521 -7.09 -10.10 -4.83
N PHE A 522 -8.11 -10.92 -5.10
CA PHE A 522 -8.08 -12.34 -4.72
C PHE A 522 -7.30 -13.23 -5.70
N SER A 523 -6.93 -12.70 -6.86
CA SER A 523 -6.03 -13.37 -7.82
C SER A 523 -5.26 -12.34 -8.64
N PRO A 524 -3.94 -12.48 -8.84
CA PRO A 524 -3.14 -11.53 -9.61
C PRO A 524 -3.22 -11.76 -11.12
N LEU A 525 -3.84 -12.85 -11.60
CA LEU A 525 -3.78 -13.29 -12.99
C LEU A 525 -4.18 -12.20 -13.99
N LYS A 526 -5.36 -11.57 -13.79
CA LYS A 526 -5.85 -10.52 -14.69
C LYS A 526 -4.88 -9.34 -14.83
N LEU A 527 -4.20 -9.00 -13.74
CA LEU A 527 -3.23 -7.91 -13.74
C LEU A 527 -1.96 -8.31 -14.49
N ILE A 528 -1.45 -9.52 -14.26
CA ILE A 528 -0.26 -10.02 -14.95
C ILE A 528 -0.54 -10.16 -16.45
N ASP A 529 -1.71 -10.69 -16.83
CA ASP A 529 -2.18 -10.74 -18.22
C ASP A 529 -2.25 -9.34 -18.85
N TYR A 530 -2.78 -8.36 -18.13
CA TYR A 530 -2.85 -6.98 -18.61
C TYR A 530 -1.46 -6.40 -18.85
N VAL A 531 -0.53 -6.53 -17.90
CA VAL A 531 0.87 -6.07 -18.05
C VAL A 531 1.52 -6.71 -19.28
N ALA A 532 1.38 -8.02 -19.44
CA ALA A 532 1.90 -8.74 -20.62
C ALA A 532 1.26 -8.26 -21.93
N SER A 533 -0.04 -7.98 -21.94
CA SER A 533 -0.78 -7.50 -23.13
C SER A 533 -0.31 -6.12 -23.59
N GLN A 534 0.29 -5.32 -22.69
CA GLN A 534 0.89 -4.02 -23.02
C GLN A 534 2.31 -4.14 -23.59
N GLY A 535 2.79 -5.36 -23.85
CA GLY A 535 4.09 -5.64 -24.45
C GLY A 535 5.25 -5.78 -23.47
N VAL A 536 4.96 -5.82 -22.17
CA VAL A 536 5.99 -6.03 -21.13
C VAL A 536 6.43 -7.50 -21.15
N ASP A 537 7.58 -7.79 -21.77
CA ASP A 537 8.17 -9.13 -21.80
C ASP A 537 9.25 -9.28 -20.71
N LEU A 538 8.82 -9.19 -19.46
CA LEU A 538 9.65 -9.39 -18.28
C LEU A 538 8.99 -10.38 -17.31
N PRO A 539 9.77 -10.99 -16.41
CA PRO A 539 9.19 -11.65 -15.26
C PRO A 539 8.46 -10.64 -14.37
N VAL A 540 7.32 -11.06 -13.81
CA VAL A 540 6.47 -10.23 -12.95
C VAL A 540 6.57 -10.71 -11.51
N MET A 541 6.78 -9.77 -10.58
CA MET A 541 6.77 -10.01 -9.14
C MET A 541 5.65 -9.19 -8.50
N ILE A 542 4.80 -9.84 -7.72
CA ILE A 542 3.84 -9.13 -6.89
C ILE A 542 4.58 -8.63 -5.64
N GLY A 543 4.70 -7.31 -5.52
CA GLY A 543 5.43 -6.67 -4.42
C GLY A 543 4.67 -6.68 -3.11
N GLU A 544 3.33 -6.58 -3.17
CA GLU A 544 2.45 -6.60 -2.01
C GLU A 544 1.11 -7.27 -2.34
N PHE A 545 0.62 -8.07 -1.39
CA PHE A 545 -0.76 -8.53 -1.31
C PHE A 545 -1.07 -8.93 0.13
N HIS A 546 -2.34 -8.88 0.53
CA HIS A 546 -2.78 -9.40 1.82
C HIS A 546 -4.25 -9.80 1.83
N PHE A 547 -4.60 -10.58 2.84
CA PHE A 547 -5.96 -10.85 3.30
C PHE A 547 -6.02 -10.71 4.81
N GLY A 548 -7.05 -10.05 5.33
CA GLY A 548 -7.32 -10.00 6.76
C GLY A 548 -8.65 -10.70 7.08
N SER A 549 -8.87 -11.06 8.33
CA SER A 549 -10.11 -11.69 8.79
C SER A 549 -10.68 -11.03 10.04
N LEU A 550 -11.94 -11.37 10.38
CA LEU A 550 -12.65 -10.75 11.50
C LEU A 550 -12.77 -11.62 12.75
N ASP A 551 -12.40 -12.89 12.70
CA ASP A 551 -12.57 -13.83 13.81
C ASP A 551 -11.46 -13.76 14.87
N ALA A 552 -10.32 -13.16 14.56
CA ALA A 552 -9.20 -12.95 15.49
C ALA A 552 -8.54 -11.57 15.31
N GLY A 553 -7.79 -11.11 16.30
CA GLY A 553 -6.98 -9.89 16.23
C GLY A 553 -7.80 -8.61 16.10
N LEU A 554 -7.48 -7.78 15.12
CA LEU A 554 -7.96 -6.43 14.97
C LEU A 554 -9.36 -6.33 14.31
N PRO A 555 -10.03 -5.17 14.41
CA PRO A 555 -11.38 -4.98 13.86
C PRO A 555 -11.42 -4.62 12.37
N ALA A 556 -10.28 -4.60 11.67
CA ALA A 556 -10.18 -4.26 10.25
C ALA A 556 -9.39 -5.31 9.48
N THR A 557 -9.87 -5.63 8.28
CA THR A 557 -9.30 -6.69 7.42
C THR A 557 -8.29 -6.17 6.39
N GLY A 558 -8.04 -4.89 6.36
CA GLY A 558 -7.24 -4.27 5.30
C GLY A 558 -7.98 -4.17 3.97
N LEU A 559 -7.22 -4.05 2.89
CA LEU A 559 -7.77 -3.79 1.55
C LEU A 559 -8.53 -4.98 0.96
N LYS A 560 -8.21 -6.21 1.42
CA LYS A 560 -8.93 -7.43 1.05
C LYS A 560 -9.27 -8.23 2.31
N GLY A 561 -10.54 -8.50 2.47
CA GLY A 561 -11.09 -9.16 3.64
C GLY A 561 -11.72 -10.51 3.33
N VAL A 562 -11.58 -11.42 4.29
CA VAL A 562 -12.30 -12.69 4.36
C VAL A 562 -12.90 -12.86 5.75
N LEU A 563 -13.80 -13.80 5.92
CA LEU A 563 -14.57 -13.86 7.17
C LEU A 563 -13.78 -14.49 8.33
N THR A 564 -12.98 -15.54 8.07
CA THR A 564 -12.27 -16.32 9.11
C THR A 564 -10.80 -16.54 8.77
N GLN A 565 -9.97 -16.94 9.76
CA GLN A 565 -8.58 -17.35 9.54
C GLN A 565 -8.49 -18.54 8.59
N ALA A 566 -9.44 -19.49 8.64
CA ALA A 566 -9.50 -20.60 7.69
C ALA A 566 -9.79 -20.13 6.25
N ASP A 567 -10.68 -19.14 6.06
CA ASP A 567 -10.89 -18.51 4.75
C ASP A 567 -9.63 -17.75 4.29
N ARG A 568 -8.91 -17.11 5.23
CA ARG A 568 -7.64 -16.40 4.97
C ARG A 568 -6.54 -17.32 4.47
N ALA A 569 -6.39 -18.49 5.11
CA ALA A 569 -5.48 -19.55 4.69
C ALA A 569 -5.77 -20.01 3.26
N LYS A 570 -7.04 -20.25 2.91
CA LYS A 570 -7.46 -20.64 1.56
C LYS A 570 -7.20 -19.53 0.54
N ALA A 571 -7.52 -18.27 0.87
CA ALA A 571 -7.27 -17.13 0.00
C ALA A 571 -5.76 -16.94 -0.28
N PHE A 572 -4.88 -17.14 0.71
CA PHE A 572 -3.44 -17.12 0.53
C PHE A 572 -2.97 -18.20 -0.45
N ARG A 573 -3.39 -19.45 -0.25
CA ARG A 573 -3.04 -20.55 -1.14
C ARG A 573 -3.51 -20.28 -2.57
N HIS A 574 -4.78 -19.90 -2.72
CA HIS A 574 -5.35 -19.56 -4.02
C HIS A 574 -4.52 -18.47 -4.72
N TYR A 575 -4.12 -17.44 -4.00
CA TYR A 575 -3.36 -16.33 -4.55
C TYR A 575 -1.95 -16.74 -4.99
N ILE A 576 -1.16 -17.37 -4.09
CA ILE A 576 0.22 -17.78 -4.38
C ILE A 576 0.27 -18.83 -5.49
N GLU A 577 -0.60 -19.85 -5.41
CA GLU A 577 -0.57 -20.94 -6.37
C GLU A 577 -1.10 -20.50 -7.75
N SER A 578 -2.14 -19.64 -7.81
CA SER A 578 -2.57 -19.03 -9.09
C SER A 578 -1.50 -18.09 -9.65
N CYS A 579 -0.84 -17.29 -8.82
CA CYS A 579 0.32 -16.49 -9.24
C CYS A 579 1.40 -17.36 -9.88
N ALA A 580 1.83 -18.40 -9.20
CA ALA A 580 2.86 -19.34 -9.70
C ALA A 580 2.47 -20.03 -11.01
N SER A 581 1.20 -20.30 -11.25
CA SER A 581 0.73 -20.94 -12.49
C SER A 581 0.94 -20.06 -13.72
N HIS A 582 1.01 -18.71 -13.54
CA HIS A 582 1.22 -17.81 -14.65
C HIS A 582 2.67 -17.88 -15.17
N PRO A 583 2.89 -17.97 -16.51
CA PRO A 583 4.22 -18.12 -17.09
C PRO A 583 5.17 -16.97 -16.74
N ASN A 584 4.68 -15.75 -16.58
CA ASN A 584 5.52 -14.58 -16.28
C ASN A 584 5.76 -14.35 -14.78
N ALA A 585 4.98 -14.97 -13.87
CA ALA A 585 5.15 -14.71 -12.45
C ALA A 585 6.39 -15.39 -11.86
N VAL A 586 7.14 -14.69 -11.01
CA VAL A 586 8.36 -15.20 -10.37
C VAL A 586 8.39 -15.04 -8.85
N GLY A 587 7.35 -14.46 -8.27
CA GLY A 587 7.23 -14.34 -6.82
C GLY A 587 6.06 -13.45 -6.41
N ALA A 588 5.72 -13.57 -5.12
CA ALA A 588 4.74 -12.70 -4.46
C ALA A 588 5.11 -12.52 -2.98
N HIS A 589 5.01 -11.27 -2.49
CA HIS A 589 5.38 -10.90 -1.14
C HIS A 589 4.14 -10.48 -0.34
N TRP A 590 4.02 -11.08 0.82
CA TRP A 590 2.93 -10.83 1.76
C TRP A 590 3.13 -9.52 2.51
N PHE A 591 2.17 -8.62 2.45
CA PHE A 591 2.15 -7.41 3.26
C PHE A 591 1.17 -7.59 4.42
N GLN A 592 1.61 -7.85 5.69
CA GLN A 592 2.98 -7.80 6.17
C GLN A 592 3.25 -8.86 7.26
N PHE A 593 4.46 -8.88 7.86
CA PHE A 593 4.86 -9.88 8.86
C PHE A 593 4.01 -9.84 10.14
N SER A 594 3.82 -8.67 10.75
CA SER A 594 3.02 -8.51 11.96
C SER A 594 1.69 -7.82 11.67
N ASP A 595 0.64 -8.10 12.47
CA ASP A 595 -0.52 -7.24 12.51
C ASP A 595 -0.09 -5.80 12.76
N GLN A 596 -0.84 -4.86 12.18
CA GLN A 596 -0.62 -3.45 12.45
C GLN A 596 -1.11 -3.08 13.85
N SER A 597 -0.93 -1.84 14.27
CA SER A 597 -1.48 -1.38 15.54
C SER A 597 -3.00 -1.21 15.45
N ALA A 598 -3.73 -1.63 16.46
CA ALA A 598 -5.18 -1.44 16.57
C ALA A 598 -5.60 0.04 16.53
N LEU A 599 -4.75 0.97 17.03
CA LEU A 599 -4.96 2.42 16.93
C LEU A 599 -4.45 3.05 15.63
N GLY A 600 -4.00 2.22 14.74
CA GLY A 600 -3.37 2.64 13.49
C GLY A 600 -1.89 2.98 13.67
N ARG A 601 -1.11 2.61 12.67
CA ARG A 601 0.28 3.00 12.52
C ARG A 601 0.38 4.49 12.11
N PHE A 602 1.52 4.94 11.65
CA PHE A 602 1.79 6.35 11.32
C PHE A 602 0.78 6.99 10.34
N ASP A 603 0.26 6.23 9.37
CA ASP A 603 -0.70 6.67 8.35
C ASP A 603 -2.16 6.35 8.71
N GLY A 604 -2.39 5.64 9.82
CA GLY A 604 -3.71 5.31 10.33
C GLY A 604 -4.25 3.94 9.94
N GLU A 605 -3.47 3.09 9.24
CA GLU A 605 -3.87 1.70 8.98
C GLU A 605 -3.85 0.87 10.28
N ASN A 606 -4.87 0.02 10.47
CA ASN A 606 -5.02 -0.84 11.63
C ASN A 606 -5.41 -2.28 11.26
N TYR A 607 -4.77 -2.84 10.26
CA TYR A 607 -5.18 -4.07 9.59
C TYR A 607 -4.74 -5.34 10.32
N GLN A 608 -5.66 -6.31 10.39
CA GLN A 608 -5.40 -7.69 10.80
C GLN A 608 -4.85 -8.48 9.59
N ILE A 609 -3.57 -8.34 9.32
CA ILE A 609 -2.92 -8.90 8.13
C ILE A 609 -1.59 -9.61 8.43
N GLY A 610 -1.15 -9.63 9.70
CA GLY A 610 0.10 -10.24 10.10
C GLY A 610 0.16 -11.76 9.88
N LEU A 611 1.35 -12.29 9.67
CA LEU A 611 1.62 -13.71 9.92
C LEU A 611 1.59 -14.00 11.41
N VAL A 612 1.91 -12.96 12.21
CA VAL A 612 1.88 -12.96 13.67
C VAL A 612 1.06 -11.76 14.18
N ASP A 613 0.47 -11.92 15.38
CA ASP A 613 -0.21 -10.84 16.10
C ASP A 613 0.78 -9.91 16.84
N VAL A 614 0.26 -8.91 17.59
CA VAL A 614 1.04 -7.95 18.36
C VAL A 614 1.85 -8.60 19.51
N CYS A 615 1.50 -9.80 19.94
CA CYS A 615 2.23 -10.62 20.90
C CYS A 615 3.18 -11.61 20.22
N VAL A 616 3.45 -11.42 18.91
CA VAL A 616 4.29 -12.29 18.05
C VAL A 616 3.76 -13.73 17.99
N ARG A 617 2.46 -13.95 18.18
CA ARG A 617 1.83 -15.26 18.03
C ARG A 617 1.48 -15.51 16.57
N PRO A 618 1.98 -16.58 15.95
CA PRO A 618 1.57 -16.97 14.61
C PRO A 618 0.08 -17.33 14.54
N TYR A 619 -0.53 -17.05 13.40
CA TYR A 619 -1.83 -17.59 13.03
C TYR A 619 -1.60 -18.96 12.39
N ASP A 620 -1.99 -20.04 13.10
CA ASP A 620 -1.62 -21.41 12.74
C ASP A 620 -2.13 -21.81 11.35
N GLU A 621 -3.37 -21.45 11.01
CA GLU A 621 -3.96 -21.73 9.70
C GLU A 621 -3.18 -21.01 8.57
N MET A 622 -2.71 -19.79 8.84
CA MET A 622 -1.94 -19.02 7.87
C MET A 622 -0.52 -19.60 7.70
N ALA A 623 0.13 -19.96 8.79
CA ALA A 623 1.46 -20.58 8.75
C ALA A 623 1.45 -21.88 7.96
N GLU A 624 0.44 -22.74 8.17
CA GLU A 624 0.27 -23.98 7.42
C GLU A 624 -0.02 -23.74 5.94
N ALA A 625 -0.89 -22.79 5.62
CA ALA A 625 -1.20 -22.42 4.23
C ALA A 625 0.04 -21.93 3.48
N CYS A 626 0.87 -21.10 4.12
CA CYS A 626 2.15 -20.64 3.55
C CYS A 626 3.06 -21.85 3.25
N ARG A 627 3.21 -22.75 4.22
CA ARG A 627 4.04 -23.95 4.11
C ARG A 627 3.58 -24.88 2.98
N GLU A 628 2.26 -25.10 2.87
CA GLU A 628 1.66 -25.91 1.81
C GLU A 628 1.93 -25.32 0.42
N SER A 629 1.69 -24.01 0.23
CA SER A 629 1.98 -23.33 -1.04
C SER A 629 3.47 -23.40 -1.37
N ALA A 630 4.36 -23.16 -0.41
CA ALA A 630 5.81 -23.22 -0.63
C ALA A 630 6.31 -24.62 -1.02
N ARG A 631 5.62 -25.69 -0.56
CA ARG A 631 5.95 -27.07 -0.92
C ARG A 631 5.60 -27.39 -2.36
N VAL A 632 4.51 -26.84 -2.89
CA VAL A 632 3.98 -27.21 -4.21
C VAL A 632 4.26 -26.17 -5.31
N VAL A 633 4.79 -25.02 -4.94
CA VAL A 633 4.91 -23.85 -5.83
C VAL A 633 5.67 -24.17 -7.13
N ALA A 634 6.74 -24.97 -7.05
CA ALA A 634 7.53 -25.34 -8.24
C ALA A 634 6.75 -26.27 -9.17
N GLU A 635 6.01 -27.24 -8.64
CA GLU A 635 5.14 -28.13 -9.43
C GLU A 635 4.06 -27.31 -10.16
N VAL A 636 3.44 -26.35 -9.46
CA VAL A 636 2.43 -25.44 -10.03
C VAL A 636 3.07 -24.55 -11.08
N LYS A 637 4.24 -23.97 -10.79
CA LYS A 637 4.99 -23.08 -11.71
C LYS A 637 5.31 -23.77 -13.02
N ASN A 638 5.64 -25.06 -12.99
CA ASN A 638 6.00 -25.83 -14.17
C ASN A 638 4.81 -26.55 -14.82
N GLY A 639 3.57 -26.32 -14.34
CA GLY A 639 2.36 -26.91 -14.90
C GLY A 639 2.18 -28.42 -14.59
N GLU A 640 2.95 -28.95 -13.66
CA GLU A 640 2.89 -30.35 -13.20
C GLU A 640 1.73 -30.57 -12.23
N ARG A 641 1.23 -29.48 -11.65
CA ARG A 641 0.14 -29.48 -10.68
C ARG A 641 -0.80 -28.29 -10.93
N ALA A 642 -2.12 -28.52 -10.78
CA ALA A 642 -3.09 -27.44 -10.78
C ALA A 642 -2.97 -26.59 -9.51
N PRO A 643 -3.16 -25.26 -9.57
CA PRO A 643 -3.18 -24.40 -8.41
C PRO A 643 -4.37 -24.74 -7.50
N PHE A 644 -4.26 -24.39 -6.22
CA PHE A 644 -5.33 -24.51 -5.24
C PHE A 644 -6.54 -23.66 -5.61
N ASP A 645 -7.75 -24.25 -5.59
CA ASP A 645 -8.99 -23.60 -6.01
C ASP A 645 -10.19 -23.99 -5.12
N GLU A 646 -10.00 -24.08 -3.81
CA GLU A 646 -11.13 -24.24 -2.90
C GLU A 646 -11.78 -22.93 -2.56
N PRO A 647 -13.14 -22.89 -2.45
CA PRO A 647 -13.87 -21.67 -2.15
C PRO A 647 -13.57 -21.16 -0.72
N PHE A 648 -13.59 -19.84 -0.56
CA PHE A 648 -13.49 -19.11 0.70
C PHE A 648 -14.51 -17.97 0.72
N ARG A 649 -14.81 -17.44 1.91
CA ARG A 649 -15.82 -16.38 2.08
C ARG A 649 -15.16 -15.01 2.06
N GLU A 650 -15.26 -14.36 0.92
CA GLU A 650 -14.86 -12.97 0.74
C GLU A 650 -15.79 -12.01 1.48
N ILE A 651 -15.24 -10.91 1.98
CA ILE A 651 -16.01 -9.77 2.47
C ILE A 651 -15.58 -8.48 1.76
N PRO A 652 -16.48 -7.49 1.62
CA PRO A 652 -16.10 -6.18 1.11
C PRO A 652 -15.02 -5.51 1.94
N MET A 653 -14.34 -4.50 1.37
CA MET A 653 -13.37 -3.69 2.12
C MET A 653 -14.09 -2.85 3.18
N ILE A 654 -13.90 -3.19 4.45
CA ILE A 654 -14.53 -2.51 5.59
C ILE A 654 -13.58 -1.53 6.31
N GLY A 655 -12.28 -1.64 6.11
CA GLY A 655 -11.26 -0.76 6.65
C GLY A 655 -10.50 -0.05 5.54
N TYR A 656 -9.85 1.08 5.89
CA TYR A 656 -8.98 1.75 4.95
C TYR A 656 -7.80 2.39 5.69
#